data_b4181ddd0b9ac61c9bcb94903db51c54
#
_entry.id   b4181ddd0b9ac61c9bcb94903db51c54
#
_cell.length_a   1.000
_cell.length_b   1.000
_cell.length_c   1.000
_cell.angle_alpha   90.00
_cell.angle_beta   90.00
_cell.angle_gamma   90.00
#
_symmetry.space_group_name_H-M   'P 1'
#
loop_
_entity.id
_entity.type
_entity.pdbx_description
1 polymer ?
#
loop_
_entity_poly.entity_id
_entity_poly.type
_entity_poly.pdbx_seq_one_letter_code
_entity_poly.pdbx_strand_id
1 'polypeptide(L)'
;MRRRIAVITARADASEQRDILYGISEAAFRKDTDVAVYSNIYNHWQDDDLLNYENIIYSLFEPDLFDGVIVTAEAFRDITIINDTIDKIRAAKIPAIVIDGELDGFKSVYSDDETDLEKMTEHLITVHGFTDIDILTGSRDNATSQKRLNGCKRAFRKHGISLDNIRVYYGNFWNDSGEELARRYLSGEILRPQAVICTNDSMAFGLCDVLSEAGVDIPGELTVTGYDQTGGDHTAGRIYHYPLLTTYRRNRHKMGRDAVGAILGGSPIQDNFDRFVSGNTCSCGICRSHLLDELTAEKIDQYHTIMSTVAQFSGRLTTSRTLEEYTGAVSEFFYLLHGADRLFLCLDSAWNSERFNGGEFLCCAIGNEYSEPPIKFSSGEIPVPFITEHDSPVIFYVNPVCFQTRLYGYTVLEYNRPASYDFSFRDWSKTVADTLEFLRMKNDIHYLTQCQRQSALYDSLTGFYNLREFESIVEEAGHNFCIQAVKLSFPDGGEYLFGENYRSDIIAETASAIKRVCAQHEICCRTDDNAFLVLFKRENGMFPEKLKISLHNEVYSRHDERQVIITCHGSDNTLVEELRSAVSLNAERDVGLISERRRLPHYNELADIRNRIISVPNKMPMLSEVSRKMCVSEGHFRFIYRQCFDVSYNRDCINSRVMKACYLLYSTAMSIYATAVSCGYDDEKFFSRQFRQVTGFSPAEYRKKILR
;
A
#
# COMPACT_ATOMS: atom_id res chain seq x y z
N MET A 1 -8.45 34.39 -7.80
CA MET A 1 -7.54 33.26 -7.50
C MET A 1 -6.12 33.78 -7.66
N ARG A 2 -5.22 33.55 -6.70
CA ARG A 2 -3.83 33.99 -6.77
C ARG A 2 -3.10 33.24 -7.90
N ARG A 3 -2.12 33.92 -8.55
CA ARG A 3 -1.28 33.26 -9.57
C ARG A 3 -0.44 32.16 -8.94
N ARG A 4 -0.09 31.15 -9.74
CA ARG A 4 0.68 30.00 -9.29
C ARG A 4 1.78 29.64 -10.27
N ILE A 5 2.97 29.32 -9.76
CA ILE A 5 4.09 28.78 -10.55
C ILE A 5 4.40 27.39 -10.03
N ALA A 6 4.54 26.43 -10.97
CA ALA A 6 5.11 25.14 -10.63
C ALA A 6 6.63 25.13 -10.79
N VAL A 7 7.31 24.38 -9.96
CA VAL A 7 8.74 24.07 -10.10
C VAL A 7 8.93 22.56 -10.15
N ILE A 8 9.55 22.08 -11.21
CA ILE A 8 9.91 20.68 -11.38
C ILE A 8 11.41 20.55 -11.12
N THR A 9 11.76 19.87 -10.05
CA THR A 9 13.14 19.71 -9.58
C THR A 9 13.38 18.33 -9.02
N ALA A 10 14.64 17.96 -8.80
CA ALA A 10 15.03 16.80 -8.01
C ALA A 10 15.81 17.26 -6.78
N ARG A 11 15.68 16.50 -5.68
CA ARG A 11 16.41 16.78 -4.43
C ARG A 11 16.33 18.26 -4.00
N ALA A 12 15.11 18.74 -3.75
CA ALA A 12 14.90 20.11 -3.30
C ALA A 12 15.62 20.44 -1.96
N ASP A 13 16.08 19.41 -1.21
CA ASP A 13 16.91 19.49 0.00
C ASP A 13 18.36 19.86 -0.28
N ALA A 14 18.88 19.63 -1.50
CA ALA A 14 20.26 19.92 -1.84
C ALA A 14 20.55 21.42 -1.76
N SER A 15 21.74 21.79 -1.28
CA SER A 15 22.12 23.19 -1.06
C SER A 15 21.96 24.06 -2.31
N GLU A 16 22.32 23.50 -3.46
CA GLU A 16 22.21 24.18 -4.75
C GLU A 16 20.75 24.46 -5.12
N GLN A 17 19.87 23.48 -4.92
CA GLN A 17 18.45 23.61 -5.23
C GLN A 17 17.77 24.56 -4.24
N ARG A 18 18.14 24.52 -2.97
CA ARG A 18 17.63 25.42 -1.93
C ARG A 18 17.87 26.88 -2.29
N ASP A 19 19.06 27.24 -2.78
CA ASP A 19 19.38 28.60 -3.19
C ASP A 19 18.51 29.06 -4.37
N ILE A 20 18.27 28.19 -5.36
CA ILE A 20 17.38 28.47 -6.50
C ILE A 20 15.94 28.65 -6.01
N LEU A 21 15.45 27.71 -5.21
CA LEU A 21 14.07 27.71 -4.70
C LEU A 21 13.79 28.91 -3.78
N TYR A 22 14.78 29.33 -2.99
CA TYR A 22 14.68 30.56 -2.21
C TYR A 22 14.55 31.78 -3.12
N GLY A 23 15.33 31.90 -4.18
CA GLY A 23 15.22 32.98 -5.17
C GLY A 23 13.88 32.98 -5.90
N ILE A 24 13.37 31.80 -6.25
CA ILE A 24 12.03 31.63 -6.88
C ILE A 24 10.94 32.10 -5.93
N SER A 25 10.93 31.59 -4.70
CA SER A 25 9.89 31.93 -3.72
C SER A 25 9.93 33.40 -3.34
N GLU A 26 11.12 33.99 -3.11
CA GLU A 26 11.26 35.42 -2.85
C GLU A 26 10.66 36.28 -3.96
N ALA A 27 10.97 35.98 -5.22
CA ALA A 27 10.49 36.75 -6.37
C ALA A 27 8.99 36.53 -6.61
N ALA A 28 8.47 35.32 -6.42
CA ALA A 28 7.08 34.98 -6.56
C ALA A 28 6.23 35.69 -5.47
N PHE A 29 6.68 35.68 -4.22
CA PHE A 29 5.98 36.30 -3.09
C PHE A 29 5.87 37.82 -3.27
N ARG A 30 6.93 38.49 -3.77
CA ARG A 30 6.88 39.93 -4.10
C ARG A 30 5.82 40.25 -5.20
N LYS A 31 5.36 39.24 -5.95
CA LYS A 31 4.35 39.35 -7.01
C LYS A 31 3.01 38.73 -6.63
N ASP A 32 2.80 38.47 -5.36
CA ASP A 32 1.60 37.83 -4.80
C ASP A 32 1.27 36.51 -5.54
N THR A 33 2.26 35.63 -5.66
CA THR A 33 2.19 34.38 -6.44
C THR A 33 2.62 33.19 -5.59
N ASP A 34 1.81 32.13 -5.58
CA ASP A 34 2.11 30.87 -4.91
C ASP A 34 3.10 30.03 -5.73
N VAL A 35 3.87 29.21 -5.06
CA VAL A 35 4.84 28.30 -5.68
C VAL A 35 4.57 26.85 -5.27
N ALA A 36 4.47 25.94 -6.23
CA ALA A 36 4.36 24.52 -5.98
C ALA A 36 5.59 23.79 -6.51
N VAL A 37 6.35 23.12 -5.65
CA VAL A 37 7.58 22.43 -5.99
C VAL A 37 7.32 20.93 -5.98
N TYR A 38 7.47 20.29 -7.14
CA TYR A 38 7.42 18.83 -7.29
C TYR A 38 8.85 18.28 -7.28
N SER A 39 9.16 17.44 -6.32
CA SER A 39 10.51 16.92 -6.14
C SER A 39 10.52 15.47 -5.69
N ASN A 40 11.31 14.62 -6.36
CA ASN A 40 11.74 13.36 -5.76
C ASN A 40 12.75 13.63 -4.64
N ILE A 41 13.08 12.59 -3.86
CA ILE A 41 13.95 12.73 -2.69
C ILE A 41 15.31 12.08 -2.94
N TYR A 42 15.35 10.86 -3.50
CA TYR A 42 16.56 10.05 -3.64
C TYR A 42 16.95 9.80 -5.09
N ASN A 43 15.97 9.60 -5.99
CA ASN A 43 16.23 9.18 -7.36
C ASN A 43 16.49 10.35 -8.33
N HIS A 44 17.67 10.95 -8.26
CA HIS A 44 18.10 12.00 -9.20
C HIS A 44 19.23 11.55 -10.15
N TRP A 45 19.78 10.33 -9.92
CA TRP A 45 20.99 9.90 -10.59
C TRP A 45 20.77 9.00 -11.79
N GLN A 46 19.94 8.01 -11.67
CA GLN A 46 19.66 7.01 -12.70
C GLN A 46 18.26 6.44 -12.49
N ASP A 47 17.79 5.75 -13.53
CA ASP A 47 16.62 4.88 -13.44
C ASP A 47 17.00 3.66 -12.58
N ASP A 48 16.73 3.77 -11.29
CA ASP A 48 16.92 2.67 -10.33
C ASP A 48 15.55 2.06 -10.06
N ASP A 49 15.37 0.79 -10.41
CA ASP A 49 14.13 0.05 -10.25
C ASP A 49 13.55 0.14 -8.81
N LEU A 50 14.42 0.29 -7.81
CA LEU A 50 13.99 0.43 -6.41
C LEU A 50 13.46 1.83 -6.07
N LEU A 51 13.87 2.86 -6.84
CA LEU A 51 13.57 4.26 -6.58
C LEU A 51 12.64 4.89 -7.63
N ASN A 52 12.30 4.16 -8.70
CA ASN A 52 11.46 4.67 -9.78
C ASN A 52 10.08 5.13 -9.32
N TYR A 53 9.58 4.57 -8.23
CA TYR A 53 8.29 4.98 -7.65
C TYR A 53 8.29 6.42 -7.12
N GLU A 54 9.45 6.99 -6.79
CA GLU A 54 9.54 8.41 -6.43
C GLU A 54 9.20 9.33 -7.60
N ASN A 55 9.53 8.92 -8.83
CA ASN A 55 9.36 9.72 -10.03
C ASN A 55 7.88 9.88 -10.41
N ILE A 56 6.98 9.04 -9.87
CA ILE A 56 5.53 9.20 -10.03
C ILE A 56 5.06 10.57 -9.52
N ILE A 57 5.82 11.22 -8.61
CA ILE A 57 5.46 12.56 -8.11
C ILE A 57 5.28 13.57 -9.24
N TYR A 58 6.04 13.46 -10.32
CA TYR A 58 5.95 14.36 -11.46
C TYR A 58 4.70 14.12 -12.30
N SER A 59 4.08 12.93 -12.23
CA SER A 59 2.82 12.64 -12.91
C SER A 59 1.62 13.36 -12.29
N LEU A 60 1.74 13.77 -11.00
CA LEU A 60 0.74 14.55 -10.29
C LEU A 60 0.68 16.02 -10.75
N PHE A 61 1.65 16.45 -11.56
CA PHE A 61 1.66 17.78 -12.11
C PHE A 61 0.58 17.93 -13.19
N GLU A 62 -0.32 18.91 -12.99
CA GLU A 62 -1.39 19.25 -13.94
C GLU A 62 -1.19 20.70 -14.40
N PRO A 63 -0.81 20.92 -15.66
CA PRO A 63 -0.44 22.24 -16.20
C PRO A 63 -1.51 23.31 -16.04
N ASP A 64 -2.78 22.94 -16.19
CA ASP A 64 -3.93 23.87 -16.17
C ASP A 64 -4.11 24.59 -14.83
N LEU A 65 -3.40 24.14 -13.78
CA LEU A 65 -3.43 24.71 -12.45
C LEU A 65 -2.45 25.88 -12.26
N PHE A 66 -1.57 26.12 -13.24
CA PHE A 66 -0.43 27.01 -13.11
C PHE A 66 -0.36 28.06 -14.23
N ASP A 67 0.12 29.25 -13.86
CA ASP A 67 0.39 30.35 -14.80
C ASP A 67 1.77 30.24 -15.45
N GLY A 68 2.62 29.32 -14.97
CA GLY A 68 3.92 29.05 -15.53
C GLY A 68 4.67 27.93 -14.81
N VAL A 69 5.72 27.44 -15.47
CA VAL A 69 6.54 26.34 -14.94
C VAL A 69 8.03 26.67 -15.00
N ILE A 70 8.76 26.30 -13.98
CA ILE A 70 10.22 26.34 -13.95
C ILE A 70 10.74 24.92 -13.82
N VAL A 71 11.70 24.54 -14.68
CA VAL A 71 12.39 23.24 -14.64
C VAL A 71 13.84 23.46 -14.29
N THR A 72 14.35 22.87 -13.21
CA THR A 72 15.78 22.93 -12.86
C THR A 72 16.49 21.73 -13.49
N ALA A 73 16.97 21.88 -14.74
CA ALA A 73 17.47 20.75 -15.52
C ALA A 73 18.74 20.10 -14.92
N GLU A 74 19.65 20.89 -14.35
CA GLU A 74 20.86 20.37 -13.66
C GLU A 74 20.57 19.52 -12.43
N ALA A 75 19.37 19.64 -11.83
CA ALA A 75 18.96 18.81 -10.69
C ALA A 75 18.81 17.33 -11.08
N PHE A 76 18.53 17.07 -12.34
CA PHE A 76 18.34 15.73 -12.88
C PHE A 76 19.64 15.27 -13.57
N ARG A 77 20.19 14.14 -13.15
CA ARG A 77 21.28 13.51 -13.88
C ARG A 77 20.80 12.94 -15.21
N ASP A 78 19.57 12.41 -15.22
CA ASP A 78 18.87 11.97 -16.40
C ASP A 78 17.53 12.71 -16.50
N ILE A 79 17.45 13.67 -17.40
CA ILE A 79 16.25 14.49 -17.61
C ILE A 79 15.08 13.68 -18.22
N THR A 80 15.36 12.47 -18.76
CA THR A 80 14.32 11.61 -19.34
C THR A 80 13.31 11.13 -18.31
N ILE A 81 13.68 11.14 -17.04
CA ILE A 81 12.78 10.83 -15.90
C ILE A 81 11.49 11.67 -15.93
N ILE A 82 11.55 12.90 -16.46
CA ILE A 82 10.41 13.82 -16.51
C ILE A 82 9.88 14.07 -17.94
N ASN A 83 10.19 13.22 -18.90
CA ASN A 83 9.77 13.41 -20.31
C ASN A 83 8.25 13.58 -20.43
N ASP A 84 7.46 12.74 -19.77
CA ASP A 84 5.99 12.84 -19.80
C ASP A 84 5.50 14.19 -19.24
N THR A 85 6.16 14.70 -18.21
CA THR A 85 5.86 16.01 -17.63
C THR A 85 6.23 17.14 -18.60
N ILE A 86 7.38 17.04 -19.27
CA ILE A 86 7.81 18.00 -20.30
C ILE A 86 6.82 18.01 -21.45
N ASP A 87 6.32 16.86 -21.87
CA ASP A 87 5.32 16.76 -22.94
C ASP A 87 3.95 17.34 -22.52
N LYS A 88 3.54 17.15 -21.27
CA LYS A 88 2.35 17.83 -20.70
C LYS A 88 2.52 19.37 -20.76
N ILE A 89 3.70 19.89 -20.36
CA ILE A 89 3.99 21.34 -20.40
C ILE A 89 3.91 21.87 -21.83
N ARG A 90 4.50 21.16 -22.79
CA ARG A 90 4.44 21.55 -24.23
C ARG A 90 3.01 21.57 -24.77
N ALA A 91 2.23 20.54 -24.44
CA ALA A 91 0.85 20.43 -24.89
C ALA A 91 -0.04 21.55 -24.32
N ALA A 92 0.15 21.93 -23.08
CA ALA A 92 -0.59 22.98 -22.40
C ALA A 92 -0.21 24.40 -22.89
N LYS A 93 0.97 24.57 -23.51
CA LYS A 93 1.48 25.87 -24.00
C LYS A 93 1.59 26.95 -22.92
N ILE A 94 1.76 26.57 -21.66
CA ILE A 94 1.98 27.51 -20.56
C ILE A 94 3.42 28.07 -20.62
N PRO A 95 3.68 29.29 -20.12
CA PRO A 95 5.03 29.83 -20.03
C PRO A 95 5.95 28.89 -19.25
N ALA A 96 7.06 28.49 -19.83
CA ALA A 96 8.01 27.60 -19.17
C ALA A 96 9.45 28.12 -19.32
N ILE A 97 10.23 28.01 -18.23
CA ILE A 97 11.63 28.42 -18.15
C ILE A 97 12.46 27.27 -17.63
N VAL A 98 13.61 27.02 -18.24
CA VAL A 98 14.60 26.04 -17.79
C VAL A 98 15.73 26.77 -17.09
N ILE A 99 16.14 26.29 -15.93
CA ILE A 99 17.32 26.76 -15.23
C ILE A 99 18.45 25.77 -15.44
N ASP A 100 19.61 26.27 -15.91
CA ASP A 100 20.86 25.49 -16.11
C ASP A 100 20.65 24.25 -16.96
N GLY A 101 20.09 24.43 -18.15
CA GLY A 101 19.95 23.37 -19.13
C GLY A 101 19.28 23.85 -20.41
N GLU A 102 19.19 22.98 -21.39
CA GLU A 102 18.54 23.23 -22.66
C GLU A 102 17.47 22.17 -22.88
N LEU A 103 16.24 22.61 -23.07
CA LEU A 103 15.12 21.78 -23.50
C LEU A 103 14.49 22.42 -24.72
N ASP A 104 14.33 21.65 -25.79
CA ASP A 104 13.78 22.13 -27.05
C ASP A 104 12.40 22.83 -26.87
N GLY A 105 12.33 24.06 -27.33
CA GLY A 105 11.11 24.87 -27.25
C GLY A 105 10.96 25.72 -25.99
N PHE A 106 11.90 25.62 -25.02
CA PHE A 106 11.87 26.41 -23.80
C PHE A 106 13.00 27.44 -23.75
N LYS A 107 12.75 28.55 -23.06
CA LYS A 107 13.79 29.53 -22.76
C LYS A 107 14.58 29.10 -21.55
N SER A 108 15.88 29.37 -21.56
CA SER A 108 16.79 29.01 -20.47
C SER A 108 17.34 30.23 -19.74
N VAL A 109 17.58 30.07 -18.45
CA VAL A 109 18.28 31.00 -17.57
C VAL A 109 19.55 30.33 -17.08
N TYR A 110 20.68 30.99 -17.22
CA TYR A 110 21.99 30.50 -16.80
C TYR A 110 22.68 31.47 -15.85
N SER A 111 23.60 30.96 -15.06
CA SER A 111 24.57 31.79 -14.35
C SER A 111 25.62 32.35 -15.33
N ASP A 112 26.22 33.48 -14.97
CA ASP A 112 27.31 34.07 -15.74
C ASP A 112 28.68 33.50 -15.28
N ASP A 113 28.82 32.17 -15.46
CA ASP A 113 30.02 31.44 -15.07
C ASP A 113 31.32 32.02 -15.69
N GLU A 114 31.22 32.57 -16.89
CA GLU A 114 32.35 33.17 -17.59
C GLU A 114 32.87 34.41 -16.86
N THR A 115 32.02 35.34 -16.50
CA THR A 115 32.37 36.53 -15.71
C THR A 115 32.83 36.17 -14.30
N ASP A 116 32.28 35.14 -13.71
CA ASP A 116 32.66 34.70 -12.36
C ASP A 116 34.07 34.13 -12.31
N LEU A 117 34.42 33.26 -13.26
CA LEU A 117 35.75 32.70 -13.36
C LEU A 117 36.79 33.74 -13.84
N GLU A 118 36.38 34.72 -14.65
CA GLU A 118 37.22 35.89 -14.96
C GLU A 118 37.61 36.61 -13.67
N LYS A 119 36.65 36.95 -12.80
CA LYS A 119 36.91 37.63 -11.54
C LYS A 119 37.78 36.80 -10.57
N MET A 120 37.54 35.49 -10.47
CA MET A 120 38.35 34.62 -9.65
C MET A 120 39.83 34.61 -10.16
N THR A 121 40.00 34.49 -11.46
CA THR A 121 41.34 34.54 -12.06
C THR A 121 42.00 35.90 -11.88
N GLU A 122 41.28 37.01 -12.06
CA GLU A 122 41.77 38.37 -11.79
C GLU A 122 42.21 38.54 -10.35
N HIS A 123 41.50 37.94 -9.37
CA HIS A 123 41.93 37.96 -7.97
C HIS A 123 43.33 37.38 -7.80
N LEU A 124 43.60 36.22 -8.37
CA LEU A 124 44.93 35.59 -8.28
C LEU A 124 46.02 36.44 -8.94
N ILE A 125 45.73 37.08 -10.04
CA ILE A 125 46.67 37.92 -10.79
C ILE A 125 46.90 39.26 -10.07
N THR A 126 45.82 39.97 -9.67
CA THR A 126 45.91 41.35 -9.19
C THR A 126 46.21 41.46 -7.70
N VAL A 127 45.70 40.55 -6.87
CA VAL A 127 45.91 40.55 -5.42
C VAL A 127 47.20 39.83 -5.03
N HIS A 128 47.46 38.70 -5.69
CA HIS A 128 48.61 37.83 -5.35
C HIS A 128 49.80 37.95 -6.31
N GLY A 129 49.59 38.57 -7.47
CA GLY A 129 50.67 38.74 -8.47
C GLY A 129 51.09 37.42 -9.16
N PHE A 130 50.23 36.39 -9.11
CA PHE A 130 50.55 35.09 -9.70
C PHE A 130 50.51 35.14 -11.22
N THR A 131 51.52 34.52 -11.86
CA THR A 131 51.67 34.41 -13.31
C THR A 131 51.77 32.97 -13.80
N ASP A 132 52.14 32.02 -12.93
CA ASP A 132 52.14 30.57 -13.18
C ASP A 132 50.91 29.95 -12.52
N ILE A 133 49.87 29.80 -13.29
CA ILE A 133 48.57 29.36 -12.82
C ILE A 133 48.06 28.21 -13.72
N ASP A 134 47.73 27.07 -13.10
CA ASP A 134 47.09 25.95 -13.77
C ASP A 134 45.59 26.04 -13.67
N ILE A 135 44.88 25.46 -14.65
CA ILE A 135 43.44 25.36 -14.66
C ILE A 135 43.02 23.89 -14.73
N LEU A 136 42.21 23.43 -13.75
CA LEU A 136 41.55 22.15 -13.79
C LEU A 136 40.07 22.39 -14.09
N THR A 137 39.58 21.92 -15.24
CA THR A 137 38.20 22.08 -15.68
C THR A 137 37.52 20.71 -15.95
N GLY A 138 36.25 20.69 -16.21
CA GLY A 138 35.50 19.47 -16.59
C GLY A 138 35.89 18.97 -17.99
N SER A 139 35.11 18.02 -18.52
CA SER A 139 35.44 17.39 -19.80
C SER A 139 35.49 18.40 -20.96
N ARG A 140 36.34 18.09 -21.95
CA ARG A 140 36.60 18.99 -23.10
C ARG A 140 35.33 19.30 -23.91
N ASP A 141 34.41 18.33 -24.00
CA ASP A 141 33.22 18.45 -24.82
C ASP A 141 32.01 19.06 -24.03
N ASN A 142 32.20 19.35 -22.77
CA ASN A 142 31.16 19.95 -21.93
C ASN A 142 31.12 21.48 -22.11
N ALA A 143 29.94 22.01 -22.47
CA ALA A 143 29.74 23.45 -22.71
C ALA A 143 30.04 24.31 -21.46
N THR A 144 29.68 23.84 -20.25
CA THR A 144 29.98 24.53 -18.99
C THR A 144 31.46 24.61 -18.74
N SER A 145 32.23 23.53 -19.01
CA SER A 145 33.68 23.51 -18.92
C SER A 145 34.31 24.58 -19.81
N GLN A 146 33.82 24.69 -21.04
CA GLN A 146 34.34 25.68 -21.99
C GLN A 146 34.00 27.12 -21.58
N LYS A 147 32.79 27.38 -21.11
CA LYS A 147 32.38 28.71 -20.58
C LYS A 147 33.30 29.14 -19.42
N ARG A 148 33.48 28.27 -18.44
CA ARG A 148 34.33 28.51 -17.26
C ARG A 148 35.78 28.74 -17.66
N LEU A 149 36.31 27.90 -18.54
CA LEU A 149 37.67 28.05 -19.09
C LEU A 149 37.84 29.37 -19.86
N ASN A 150 36.84 29.80 -20.63
CA ASN A 150 36.89 31.06 -21.36
C ASN A 150 36.94 32.25 -20.40
N GLY A 151 36.26 32.22 -19.28
CA GLY A 151 36.36 33.23 -18.22
C GLY A 151 37.79 33.37 -17.72
N CYS A 152 38.47 32.28 -17.37
CA CYS A 152 39.84 32.30 -16.97
C CYS A 152 40.75 32.88 -18.08
N LYS A 153 40.56 32.43 -19.33
CA LYS A 153 41.34 32.94 -20.49
C LYS A 153 41.14 34.43 -20.74
N ARG A 154 39.95 34.99 -20.47
CA ARG A 154 39.69 36.42 -20.59
C ARG A 154 40.51 37.23 -19.60
N ALA A 155 40.59 36.81 -18.35
CA ALA A 155 41.41 37.44 -17.33
C ALA A 155 42.90 37.44 -17.71
N PHE A 156 43.44 36.32 -18.17
CA PHE A 156 44.84 36.25 -18.60
C PHE A 156 45.12 37.23 -19.75
N ARG A 157 44.27 37.27 -20.79
CA ARG A 157 44.43 38.21 -21.91
C ARG A 157 44.38 39.67 -21.44
N LYS A 158 43.46 39.98 -20.54
CA LYS A 158 43.25 41.33 -19.98
C LYS A 158 44.51 41.84 -19.24
N HIS A 159 45.22 40.93 -18.59
CA HIS A 159 46.43 41.25 -17.83
C HIS A 159 47.74 40.94 -18.59
N GLY A 160 47.68 40.67 -19.89
CA GLY A 160 48.84 40.47 -20.75
C GLY A 160 49.61 39.17 -20.48
N ILE A 161 49.03 38.20 -19.85
CA ILE A 161 49.60 36.87 -19.61
C ILE A 161 49.35 35.99 -20.84
N SER A 162 50.47 35.44 -21.43
CA SER A 162 50.33 34.57 -22.61
C SER A 162 49.62 33.28 -22.28
N LEU A 163 48.64 32.91 -23.07
CA LEU A 163 47.92 31.65 -22.92
C LEU A 163 48.79 30.41 -23.20
N ASP A 164 49.93 30.57 -23.88
CA ASP A 164 50.86 29.46 -24.15
C ASP A 164 51.56 28.97 -22.86
N ASN A 165 51.59 29.80 -21.82
CA ASN A 165 52.16 29.48 -20.53
C ASN A 165 51.13 28.89 -19.55
N ILE A 166 49.86 28.79 -19.93
CA ILE A 166 48.80 28.30 -19.08
C ILE A 166 48.52 26.83 -19.36
N ARG A 167 48.71 25.99 -18.36
CA ARG A 167 48.41 24.57 -18.47
C ARG A 167 46.96 24.32 -18.10
N VAL A 168 46.22 23.62 -18.98
CA VAL A 168 44.80 23.27 -18.79
C VAL A 168 44.67 21.77 -18.71
N TYR A 169 44.10 21.32 -17.62
CA TYR A 169 43.80 19.91 -17.35
C TYR A 169 42.27 19.70 -17.43
N TYR A 170 41.89 18.61 -18.04
CA TYR A 170 40.47 18.25 -18.23
C TYR A 170 40.10 17.05 -17.34
N GLY A 171 39.11 17.21 -16.55
CA GLY A 171 38.56 16.19 -15.66
C GLY A 171 37.07 15.94 -15.92
N ASN A 172 36.33 15.51 -14.89
CA ASN A 172 34.92 15.14 -14.95
C ASN A 172 34.06 15.91 -13.95
N PHE A 173 34.58 16.97 -13.33
CA PHE A 173 33.94 17.74 -12.24
C PHE A 173 33.84 17.00 -10.90
N TRP A 174 34.42 15.80 -10.74
CA TRP A 174 34.46 15.06 -9.49
C TRP A 174 35.83 15.11 -8.80
N ASN A 175 35.81 14.70 -7.53
CA ASN A 175 37.02 14.73 -6.67
C ASN A 175 38.20 13.95 -7.28
N ASP A 176 37.93 12.82 -7.93
CA ASP A 176 38.94 11.96 -8.56
C ASP A 176 39.82 12.69 -9.57
N SER A 177 39.27 13.67 -10.29
CA SER A 177 40.05 14.51 -11.22
C SER A 177 41.06 15.41 -10.49
N GLY A 178 40.67 15.94 -9.33
CA GLY A 178 41.58 16.70 -8.46
C GLY A 178 42.66 15.82 -7.84
N GLU A 179 42.26 14.63 -7.36
CA GLU A 179 43.19 13.63 -6.82
C GLU A 179 44.24 13.20 -7.84
N GLU A 180 43.81 12.95 -9.08
CA GLU A 180 44.72 12.58 -10.16
C GLU A 180 45.74 13.68 -10.44
N LEU A 181 45.31 14.94 -10.55
CA LEU A 181 46.17 16.08 -10.75
C LEU A 181 47.19 16.23 -9.60
N ALA A 182 46.72 16.03 -8.36
CA ALA A 182 47.60 16.05 -7.18
C ALA A 182 48.69 14.99 -7.24
N ARG A 183 48.36 13.74 -7.61
CA ARG A 183 49.33 12.64 -7.76
C ARG A 183 50.41 12.97 -8.82
N ARG A 184 50.02 13.61 -9.92
CA ARG A 184 50.95 14.03 -10.98
C ARG A 184 51.92 15.14 -10.50
N TYR A 185 51.46 16.08 -9.65
CA TYR A 185 52.34 17.05 -9.00
C TYR A 185 53.30 16.37 -8.01
N LEU A 186 52.82 15.42 -7.21
CA LEU A 186 53.63 14.71 -6.21
C LEU A 186 54.68 13.78 -6.84
N SER A 187 54.36 13.15 -7.96
CA SER A 187 55.30 12.30 -8.69
C SER A 187 56.35 13.08 -9.45
N GLY A 188 56.21 14.38 -9.58
CA GLY A 188 57.12 15.21 -10.39
C GLY A 188 56.89 15.06 -11.90
N GLU A 189 55.85 14.40 -12.34
CA GLU A 189 55.46 14.30 -13.76
C GLU A 189 55.21 15.69 -14.36
N ILE A 190 54.63 16.57 -13.56
CA ILE A 190 54.38 17.97 -13.90
C ILE A 190 54.82 18.87 -12.76
N LEU A 191 55.30 20.07 -13.12
CA LEU A 191 55.71 21.06 -12.13
C LEU A 191 54.48 21.70 -11.46
N ARG A 192 54.55 21.89 -10.14
CA ARG A 192 53.54 22.62 -9.38
C ARG A 192 53.55 24.11 -9.76
N PRO A 193 52.40 24.73 -10.00
CA PRO A 193 52.31 26.16 -10.26
C PRO A 193 52.27 26.97 -8.95
N GLN A 194 52.15 28.29 -9.03
CA GLN A 194 51.83 29.16 -7.88
C GLN A 194 50.38 28.98 -7.41
N ALA A 195 49.46 28.75 -8.35
CA ALA A 195 48.07 28.52 -8.04
C ALA A 195 47.37 27.54 -9.01
N VAL A 196 46.33 26.87 -8.53
CA VAL A 196 45.43 26.07 -9.37
C VAL A 196 44.01 26.62 -9.23
N ILE A 197 43.42 26.94 -10.37
CA ILE A 197 41.97 27.25 -10.46
C ILE A 197 41.24 25.96 -10.81
N CYS A 198 40.52 25.38 -9.85
CA CYS A 198 39.57 24.33 -10.12
C CYS A 198 38.23 24.98 -10.49
N THR A 199 37.68 24.66 -11.65
CA THR A 199 36.44 25.28 -12.11
C THR A 199 35.21 24.72 -11.45
N ASN A 200 35.34 23.88 -10.42
CA ASN A 200 34.35 23.60 -9.38
C ASN A 200 35.00 23.18 -8.07
N ASP A 201 34.26 23.18 -6.98
CA ASP A 201 34.74 22.89 -5.63
C ASP A 201 35.09 21.42 -5.43
N SER A 202 34.36 20.48 -6.05
CA SER A 202 34.64 19.04 -5.88
C SER A 202 36.06 18.67 -6.36
N MET A 203 36.48 19.17 -7.52
CA MET A 203 37.85 18.97 -8.00
C MET A 203 38.87 19.64 -7.08
N ALA A 204 38.56 20.84 -6.54
CA ALA A 204 39.42 21.53 -5.60
C ALA A 204 39.61 20.74 -4.30
N PHE A 205 38.52 20.14 -3.79
CA PHE A 205 38.60 19.29 -2.60
C PHE A 205 39.50 18.06 -2.86
N GLY A 206 39.29 17.34 -3.95
CA GLY A 206 40.11 16.18 -4.27
C GLY A 206 41.59 16.52 -4.43
N LEU A 207 41.89 17.70 -5.02
CA LEU A 207 43.26 18.21 -5.14
C LEU A 207 43.89 18.52 -3.76
N CYS A 208 43.14 19.27 -2.92
CA CYS A 208 43.60 19.63 -1.59
C CYS A 208 43.78 18.41 -0.69
N ASP A 209 42.93 17.39 -0.79
CA ASP A 209 42.98 16.16 -0.01
C ASP A 209 44.33 15.48 -0.15
N VAL A 210 44.66 15.12 -1.36
CA VAL A 210 45.88 14.34 -1.65
C VAL A 210 47.13 15.15 -1.37
N LEU A 211 47.13 16.46 -1.67
CA LEU A 211 48.27 17.31 -1.41
C LEU A 211 48.52 17.53 0.09
N SER A 212 47.45 17.76 0.86
CA SER A 212 47.57 17.94 2.31
C SER A 212 48.00 16.65 3.02
N GLU A 213 47.49 15.48 2.60
CA GLU A 213 47.94 14.18 3.10
C GLU A 213 49.46 13.94 2.84
N ALA A 214 49.95 14.47 1.74
CA ALA A 214 51.40 14.41 1.42
C ALA A 214 52.22 15.50 2.09
N GLY A 215 51.62 16.36 2.92
CA GLY A 215 52.31 17.40 3.68
C GLY A 215 52.61 18.67 2.88
N VAL A 216 52.00 18.91 1.73
CA VAL A 216 52.10 20.15 0.96
C VAL A 216 51.38 21.27 1.68
N ASP A 217 52.07 22.39 1.92
CA ASP A 217 51.45 23.56 2.57
C ASP A 217 50.54 24.32 1.60
N ILE A 218 49.24 24.30 1.91
CA ILE A 218 48.23 25.07 1.21
C ILE A 218 47.72 26.15 2.19
N PRO A 219 47.91 27.46 1.92
CA PRO A 219 48.27 28.06 0.63
C PRO A 219 49.75 28.40 0.48
N GLY A 220 50.62 28.03 1.42
CA GLY A 220 52.01 28.48 1.44
C GLY A 220 52.85 28.06 0.22
N GLU A 221 52.75 26.79 -0.20
CA GLU A 221 53.45 26.27 -1.39
C GLU A 221 52.55 26.28 -2.64
N LEU A 222 51.24 26.20 -2.47
CA LEU A 222 50.27 26.16 -3.57
C LEU A 222 48.92 26.79 -3.15
N THR A 223 48.51 27.82 -3.89
CA THR A 223 47.15 28.35 -3.74
C THR A 223 46.16 27.54 -4.55
N VAL A 224 45.01 27.17 -3.95
CA VAL A 224 43.91 26.45 -4.64
C VAL A 224 42.64 27.24 -4.53
N THR A 225 41.94 27.42 -5.66
CA THR A 225 40.62 28.06 -5.68
C THR A 225 39.58 27.16 -6.35
N GLY A 226 38.34 27.24 -5.86
CA GLY A 226 37.21 26.53 -6.41
C GLY A 226 36.17 27.47 -7.05
N TYR A 227 35.05 26.91 -7.44
CA TYR A 227 33.88 27.60 -7.95
C TYR A 227 32.62 26.80 -7.59
N ASP A 228 31.51 27.43 -7.44
CA ASP A 228 30.12 26.97 -7.10
C ASP A 228 29.72 27.24 -5.65
N GLN A 229 30.63 27.22 -4.69
CA GLN A 229 30.37 27.14 -3.26
C GLN A 229 29.36 26.01 -2.95
N THR A 230 29.70 24.79 -3.38
CA THR A 230 29.00 23.59 -2.93
C THR A 230 29.35 23.39 -1.45
N GLY A 231 28.35 23.42 -0.59
CA GLY A 231 28.54 22.99 0.81
C GLY A 231 29.12 21.59 0.83
N GLY A 232 29.94 21.26 1.80
CA GLY A 232 30.72 20.01 1.89
C GLY A 232 29.97 18.68 1.90
N ASP A 233 28.74 18.63 1.35
CA ASP A 233 27.86 17.45 1.29
C ASP A 233 28.41 16.31 0.39
N HIS A 234 29.47 16.56 -0.38
CA HIS A 234 29.99 15.60 -1.34
C HIS A 234 31.21 14.79 -0.87
N THR A 235 31.70 15.03 0.33
CA THR A 235 32.79 14.25 0.89
C THR A 235 32.26 13.01 1.61
N ALA A 236 31.85 12.03 0.85
CA ALA A 236 31.56 10.71 1.39
C ALA A 236 32.79 10.15 2.10
N GLY A 237 32.82 10.23 3.42
CA GLY A 237 33.63 9.40 4.28
C GLY A 237 34.96 9.94 4.74
N ARG A 238 35.37 11.15 4.39
CA ARG A 238 36.63 11.71 4.89
C ARG A 238 36.36 12.99 5.69
N ILE A 239 36.51 12.92 6.99
CA ILE A 239 36.55 14.09 7.87
C ILE A 239 37.97 14.65 7.77
N TYR A 240 38.16 15.65 6.93
CA TYR A 240 39.44 16.30 6.86
C TYR A 240 39.36 17.68 7.51
N HIS A 241 40.40 18.01 8.25
CA HIS A 241 40.66 19.35 8.77
C HIS A 241 41.01 20.29 7.62
N TYR A 242 40.02 20.71 6.84
CA TYR A 242 40.28 21.63 5.76
C TYR A 242 40.36 23.04 6.19
N PRO A 243 41.33 23.73 5.57
CA PRO A 243 41.12 25.14 5.37
C PRO A 243 39.85 25.32 4.52
N LEU A 244 38.97 26.23 4.92
CA LEU A 244 37.82 26.62 4.11
C LEU A 244 38.31 26.95 2.70
N LEU A 245 37.71 26.32 1.69
CA LEU A 245 38.10 26.55 0.31
C LEU A 245 37.83 27.99 -0.11
N THR A 246 38.80 28.65 -0.71
CA THR A 246 38.56 29.91 -1.40
C THR A 246 37.82 29.61 -2.69
N THR A 247 36.61 30.15 -2.81
CA THR A 247 35.72 29.84 -3.92
C THR A 247 34.92 31.06 -4.35
N TYR A 248 34.25 30.97 -5.47
CA TYR A 248 33.34 32.00 -5.95
C TYR A 248 31.93 31.44 -5.99
N ARG A 249 30.97 32.09 -5.26
CA ARG A 249 29.60 31.60 -5.16
C ARG A 249 28.86 31.78 -6.48
N ARG A 250 28.35 30.71 -7.02
CA ARG A 250 27.43 30.75 -8.15
C ARG A 250 26.13 31.44 -7.77
N ASN A 251 25.60 32.31 -8.62
CA ASN A 251 24.43 33.15 -8.28
C ASN A 251 23.10 32.42 -8.51
N ARG A 252 22.93 31.30 -7.85
CA ARG A 252 21.71 30.44 -7.94
C ARG A 252 20.44 31.18 -7.52
N HIS A 253 20.54 32.01 -6.50
CA HIS A 253 19.43 32.82 -6.02
C HIS A 253 18.94 33.80 -7.09
N LYS A 254 19.85 34.47 -7.82
CA LYS A 254 19.50 35.36 -8.95
C LYS A 254 18.83 34.56 -10.09
N MET A 255 19.34 33.36 -10.40
CA MET A 255 18.74 32.52 -11.43
C MET A 255 17.29 32.19 -11.13
N GLY A 256 16.95 31.84 -9.89
CA GLY A 256 15.56 31.64 -9.44
C GLY A 256 14.70 32.88 -9.63
N ARG A 257 15.20 34.06 -9.24
CA ARG A 257 14.49 35.35 -9.42
C ARG A 257 14.28 35.69 -10.90
N ASP A 258 15.30 35.51 -11.72
CA ASP A 258 15.24 35.79 -13.17
C ASP A 258 14.25 34.87 -13.88
N ALA A 259 14.16 33.59 -13.48
CA ALA A 259 13.19 32.65 -14.00
C ALA A 259 11.75 33.09 -13.72
N VAL A 260 11.44 33.51 -12.48
CA VAL A 260 10.13 34.08 -12.13
C VAL A 260 9.87 35.37 -12.91
N GLY A 261 10.89 36.25 -13.05
CA GLY A 261 10.79 37.47 -13.85
C GLY A 261 10.46 37.19 -15.32
N ALA A 262 11.02 36.14 -15.89
CA ALA A 262 10.75 35.73 -17.27
C ALA A 262 9.33 35.22 -17.49
N ILE A 263 8.71 34.58 -16.47
CA ILE A 263 7.31 34.09 -16.52
C ILE A 263 6.32 35.22 -16.26
N LEU A 264 6.50 35.96 -15.13
CA LEU A 264 5.52 36.92 -14.64
C LEU A 264 5.77 38.35 -15.10
N GLY A 265 6.83 38.58 -15.86
CA GLY A 265 7.30 39.91 -16.22
C GLY A 265 8.01 40.61 -15.05
N GLY A 266 8.86 41.55 -15.34
CA GLY A 266 9.60 42.39 -14.35
C GLY A 266 11.00 42.70 -14.81
N SER A 267 11.57 43.80 -14.30
CA SER A 267 12.96 44.17 -14.57
C SER A 267 13.91 43.25 -13.79
N PRO A 268 15.07 42.89 -14.33
CA PRO A 268 16.11 42.15 -13.62
C PRO A 268 16.48 42.91 -12.33
N ILE A 269 16.51 42.20 -11.22
CA ILE A 269 16.95 42.78 -9.94
C ILE A 269 18.50 42.80 -9.97
N GLN A 270 19.10 43.98 -9.86
CA GLN A 270 20.54 44.09 -9.71
C GLN A 270 20.96 43.47 -8.37
N ASP A 271 21.92 42.58 -8.43
CA ASP A 271 22.50 41.89 -7.28
C ASP A 271 23.86 42.51 -6.97
N ASN A 272 23.92 43.18 -5.82
CA ASN A 272 25.17 43.81 -5.35
C ASN A 272 25.88 42.93 -4.31
N PHE A 273 25.55 41.67 -4.21
CA PHE A 273 26.13 40.76 -3.24
C PHE A 273 27.53 40.33 -3.68
N ASP A 274 28.52 40.48 -2.80
CA ASP A 274 29.87 39.95 -3.01
C ASP A 274 29.83 38.41 -2.97
N ARG A 275 30.21 37.77 -4.06
CA ARG A 275 30.16 36.34 -4.23
C ARG A 275 31.52 35.65 -4.03
N PHE A 276 32.58 36.45 -3.79
CA PHE A 276 33.89 35.93 -3.44
C PHE A 276 33.88 35.43 -1.99
N VAL A 277 34.22 34.16 -1.81
CA VAL A 277 34.32 33.52 -0.50
C VAL A 277 35.79 33.28 -0.20
N SER A 278 36.31 34.10 0.68
CA SER A 278 37.70 33.97 1.13
C SER A 278 37.82 32.78 2.08
N GLY A 279 38.66 31.81 1.72
CA GLY A 279 38.98 30.63 2.53
C GLY A 279 40.46 30.54 2.83
N ASN A 280 40.88 29.45 3.47
CA ASN A 280 42.27 29.27 3.89
C ASN A 280 43.18 28.69 2.78
N THR A 281 42.62 28.30 1.62
CA THR A 281 43.39 27.78 0.48
C THR A 281 43.99 28.89 -0.38
N CYS A 282 43.80 30.16 0.01
CA CYS A 282 44.43 31.36 -0.54
C CYS A 282 45.00 32.21 0.58
N SER A 283 46.15 32.79 0.41
CA SER A 283 46.89 33.57 1.43
C SER A 283 46.16 34.86 1.87
N CYS A 284 45.15 35.32 1.13
CA CYS A 284 44.29 36.43 1.55
C CYS A 284 43.26 36.01 2.58
N GLY A 285 43.06 34.72 2.82
CA GLY A 285 42.11 34.19 3.77
C GLY A 285 42.50 34.49 5.22
N ILE A 286 41.54 34.82 6.06
CA ILE A 286 41.77 34.96 7.49
C ILE A 286 41.69 33.57 8.10
N CYS A 287 42.83 33.07 8.63
CA CYS A 287 42.84 31.80 9.35
C CYS A 287 42.03 31.91 10.65
N ARG A 288 40.91 31.25 10.68
CA ARG A 288 40.00 31.13 11.87
C ARG A 288 39.85 29.67 12.28
N SER A 289 40.98 28.93 12.34
CA SER A 289 40.98 27.49 12.60
C SER A 289 40.26 27.15 13.90
N HIS A 290 40.42 27.93 14.97
CA HIS A 290 39.70 27.72 16.25
C HIS A 290 38.16 27.86 16.14
N LEU A 291 37.69 28.78 15.29
CA LEU A 291 36.26 28.93 15.03
C LEU A 291 35.68 27.75 14.21
N LEU A 292 36.52 27.17 13.32
CA LEU A 292 36.14 25.98 12.56
C LEU A 292 35.97 24.76 13.45
N ASP A 293 36.88 24.56 14.42
CA ASP A 293 36.80 23.46 15.37
C ASP A 293 35.53 23.59 16.25
N GLU A 294 35.23 24.81 16.74
CA GLU A 294 34.01 25.09 17.52
C GLU A 294 32.72 24.87 16.69
N LEU A 295 32.66 25.39 15.45
CA LEU A 295 31.51 25.23 14.55
C LEU A 295 31.34 23.76 14.11
N THR A 296 32.45 23.02 13.95
CA THR A 296 32.41 21.61 13.62
C THR A 296 31.88 20.80 14.80
N ALA A 297 32.34 21.07 16.01
CA ALA A 297 31.85 20.44 17.23
C ALA A 297 30.35 20.72 17.45
N GLU A 298 29.92 21.97 17.25
CA GLU A 298 28.52 22.35 17.36
C GLU A 298 27.64 21.64 16.30
N LYS A 299 28.11 21.54 15.05
CA LYS A 299 27.40 20.80 14.01
C LYS A 299 27.31 19.31 14.34
N ILE A 300 28.37 18.69 14.80
CA ILE A 300 28.38 17.28 15.21
C ILE A 300 27.34 17.07 16.32
N ASP A 301 27.27 17.95 17.31
CA ASP A 301 26.32 17.84 18.41
C ASP A 301 24.87 18.02 17.92
N GLN A 302 24.64 18.95 16.99
CA GLN A 302 23.34 19.12 16.32
C GLN A 302 22.95 17.84 15.55
N TYR A 303 23.87 17.23 14.79
CA TYR A 303 23.60 15.97 14.10
C TYR A 303 23.27 14.83 15.06
N HIS A 304 24.01 14.70 16.17
CA HIS A 304 23.73 13.69 17.21
C HIS A 304 22.32 13.88 17.81
N THR A 305 21.94 15.13 18.03
CA THR A 305 20.60 15.46 18.54
C THR A 305 19.51 15.09 17.55
N ILE A 306 19.67 15.42 16.28
CA ILE A 306 18.72 15.10 15.21
C ILE A 306 18.61 13.57 15.07
N MET A 307 19.73 12.84 15.01
CA MET A 307 19.73 11.39 14.90
C MET A 307 19.03 10.71 16.09
N SER A 308 19.28 11.19 17.31
CA SER A 308 18.61 10.71 18.51
C SER A 308 17.09 10.93 18.44
N THR A 309 16.68 12.10 17.97
CA THR A 309 15.28 12.47 17.87
C THR A 309 14.56 11.68 16.76
N VAL A 310 15.22 11.46 15.61
CA VAL A 310 14.69 10.60 14.53
C VAL A 310 14.54 9.16 15.01
N ALA A 311 15.47 8.65 15.83
CA ALA A 311 15.34 7.32 16.44
C ALA A 311 14.13 7.23 17.39
N GLN A 312 13.88 8.28 18.21
CA GLN A 312 12.68 8.35 19.07
C GLN A 312 11.41 8.44 18.23
N PHE A 313 11.41 9.24 17.17
CA PHE A 313 10.31 9.35 16.23
C PHE A 313 9.96 7.98 15.61
N SER A 314 10.95 7.28 15.06
CA SER A 314 10.78 5.93 14.52
C SER A 314 10.19 4.98 15.57
N GLY A 315 10.74 4.97 16.80
CA GLY A 315 10.24 4.16 17.90
C GLY A 315 8.76 4.46 18.23
N ARG A 316 8.38 5.73 18.24
CA ARG A 316 7.00 6.16 18.53
C ARG A 316 6.03 5.71 17.44
N LEU A 317 6.40 5.88 16.16
CA LEU A 317 5.57 5.48 15.02
C LEU A 317 5.34 3.95 14.98
N THR A 318 6.35 3.15 15.29
CA THR A 318 6.23 1.67 15.28
C THR A 318 5.28 1.12 16.35
N THR A 319 4.92 1.89 17.37
CA THR A 319 3.94 1.49 18.38
C THR A 319 2.50 1.63 17.92
N SER A 320 2.23 2.40 16.87
CA SER A 320 0.89 2.65 16.33
C SER A 320 0.22 1.37 15.82
N ARG A 321 -1.10 1.29 15.98
CA ARG A 321 -1.95 0.16 15.54
C ARG A 321 -2.95 0.56 14.46
N THR A 322 -3.30 1.84 14.41
CA THR A 322 -4.25 2.40 13.44
C THR A 322 -3.61 3.58 12.71
N LEU A 323 -4.17 3.97 11.57
CA LEU A 323 -3.72 5.15 10.83
C LEU A 323 -3.90 6.42 11.67
N GLU A 324 -4.95 6.52 12.47
CA GLU A 324 -5.22 7.66 13.35
C GLU A 324 -4.15 7.79 14.44
N GLU A 325 -3.80 6.70 15.14
CA GLU A 325 -2.68 6.69 16.09
C GLU A 325 -1.36 7.06 15.42
N TYR A 326 -1.16 6.58 14.19
CA TYR A 326 0.04 6.84 13.41
C TYR A 326 0.17 8.32 13.04
N THR A 327 -0.88 8.93 12.46
CA THR A 327 -0.88 10.35 12.10
C THR A 327 -0.79 11.25 13.32
N GLY A 328 -1.40 10.87 14.45
CA GLY A 328 -1.21 11.53 15.74
C GLY A 328 0.25 11.51 16.19
N ALA A 329 0.90 10.35 16.10
CA ALA A 329 2.33 10.23 16.42
C ALA A 329 3.22 11.03 15.46
N VAL A 330 2.89 11.09 14.17
CA VAL A 330 3.58 11.96 13.20
C VAL A 330 3.45 13.43 13.61
N SER A 331 2.28 13.86 14.07
CA SER A 331 2.02 15.24 14.52
C SER A 331 2.84 15.61 15.77
N GLU A 332 3.06 14.69 16.70
CA GLU A 332 3.91 14.92 17.87
C GLU A 332 5.33 15.38 17.51
N PHE A 333 5.83 14.95 16.34
CA PHE A 333 7.17 15.24 15.85
C PHE A 333 7.24 16.26 14.70
N PHE A 334 6.14 16.98 14.45
CA PHE A 334 6.10 18.03 13.42
C PHE A 334 7.16 19.12 13.65
N TYR A 335 7.53 19.39 14.92
CA TYR A 335 8.55 20.37 15.27
C TYR A 335 9.94 20.10 14.65
N LEU A 336 10.21 18.85 14.22
CA LEU A 336 11.45 18.50 13.48
C LEU A 336 11.51 19.18 12.12
N LEU A 337 10.38 19.58 11.56
CA LEU A 337 10.28 20.27 10.28
C LEU A 337 10.42 21.78 10.50
N HIS A 338 11.63 22.20 10.83
CA HIS A 338 11.93 23.55 11.25
C HIS A 338 11.35 24.63 10.34
N GLY A 339 10.44 25.42 10.88
CA GLY A 339 9.84 26.57 10.23
C GLY A 339 8.80 26.25 9.16
N ALA A 340 8.39 25.00 9.00
CA ALA A 340 7.21 24.66 8.23
C ALA A 340 5.93 25.12 8.95
N ASP A 341 4.99 25.67 8.22
CA ASP A 341 3.72 26.15 8.77
C ASP A 341 2.68 25.04 8.82
N ARG A 342 2.61 24.22 7.76
CA ARG A 342 1.68 23.08 7.68
C ARG A 342 2.31 21.90 6.95
N LEU A 343 1.81 20.71 7.24
CA LEU A 343 2.13 19.48 6.52
C LEU A 343 0.86 18.68 6.27
N PHE A 344 0.74 18.14 5.08
CA PHE A 344 -0.32 17.21 4.72
C PHE A 344 0.30 15.89 4.28
N LEU A 345 -0.18 14.80 4.87
CA LEU A 345 0.15 13.44 4.45
C LEU A 345 -1.01 12.91 3.63
N CYS A 346 -0.81 12.80 2.32
CA CYS A 346 -1.81 12.33 1.36
C CYS A 346 -1.50 10.89 0.99
N LEU A 347 -2.25 9.94 1.57
CA LEU A 347 -2.07 8.52 1.34
C LEU A 347 -3.12 8.00 0.34
N ASP A 348 -2.72 7.10 -0.53
CA ASP A 348 -3.68 6.31 -1.34
C ASP A 348 -4.74 5.69 -0.43
N SER A 349 -6.02 5.76 -0.82
CA SER A 349 -7.11 5.18 -0.02
C SER A 349 -6.95 3.67 0.21
N ALA A 350 -6.20 3.02 -0.67
CA ALA A 350 -5.82 1.61 -0.59
C ALA A 350 -4.38 1.39 -0.06
N TRP A 351 -3.81 2.33 0.71
CA TRP A 351 -2.43 2.30 1.20
C TRP A 351 -2.03 0.99 1.90
N ASN A 352 -2.99 0.29 2.49
CA ASN A 352 -2.82 -1.00 3.15
C ASN A 352 -2.94 -2.21 2.22
N SER A 353 -3.23 -2.01 0.92
CA SER A 353 -3.32 -3.09 -0.07
C SER A 353 -1.97 -3.31 -0.77
N GLU A 354 -1.85 -4.40 -1.53
CA GLU A 354 -0.63 -4.69 -2.29
C GLU A 354 -0.42 -3.79 -3.51
N ARG A 355 -1.47 -3.12 -4.00
CA ARG A 355 -1.43 -2.31 -5.21
C ARG A 355 -1.79 -0.87 -4.92
N PHE A 356 -0.93 0.05 -5.39
CA PHE A 356 -1.24 1.46 -5.49
C PHE A 356 -2.40 1.66 -6.47
N ASN A 357 -3.47 2.30 -6.03
CA ASN A 357 -4.67 2.54 -6.84
C ASN A 357 -4.59 3.88 -7.59
N GLY A 358 -4.02 4.91 -6.95
CA GLY A 358 -3.82 6.24 -7.53
C GLY A 358 -5.09 6.99 -7.90
N GLY A 359 -6.27 6.44 -7.59
CA GLY A 359 -7.56 7.02 -7.96
C GLY A 359 -8.18 7.90 -6.87
N GLU A 360 -7.99 7.55 -5.60
CA GLU A 360 -8.53 8.26 -4.45
C GLU A 360 -7.46 8.35 -3.35
N PHE A 361 -7.36 9.52 -2.71
CA PHE A 361 -6.41 9.77 -1.63
C PHE A 361 -7.11 10.17 -0.33
N LEU A 362 -6.45 9.84 0.79
CA LEU A 362 -6.78 10.30 2.13
C LEU A 362 -5.79 11.40 2.52
N CYS A 363 -6.26 12.63 2.69
CA CYS A 363 -5.44 13.74 3.16
C CYS A 363 -5.55 13.85 4.68
N CYS A 364 -4.43 13.65 5.36
CA CYS A 364 -4.29 13.83 6.81
C CYS A 364 -3.52 15.12 7.06
N ALA A 365 -4.14 16.10 7.71
CA ALA A 365 -3.45 17.29 8.18
C ALA A 365 -2.57 16.92 9.39
N ILE A 366 -1.31 17.37 9.38
CA ILE A 366 -0.31 17.11 10.41
C ILE A 366 0.08 18.44 11.05
N GLY A 367 0.02 18.56 12.37
CA GLY A 367 0.42 19.75 13.11
C GLY A 367 -0.37 19.95 14.40
N ASN A 368 0.07 20.89 15.24
CA ASN A 368 -0.46 21.06 16.60
C ASN A 368 -1.91 21.60 16.69
N GLU A 369 -2.48 22.12 15.60
CA GLU A 369 -3.80 22.78 15.62
C GLU A 369 -4.88 22.05 14.79
N TYR A 370 -4.53 20.98 14.09
CA TYR A 370 -5.44 20.31 13.18
C TYR A 370 -5.64 18.85 13.57
N SER A 371 -6.73 18.55 14.27
CA SER A 371 -7.25 17.19 14.45
C SER A 371 -8.53 16.99 13.63
N GLU A 372 -8.51 17.38 12.36
CA GLU A 372 -9.62 17.08 11.46
C GLU A 372 -9.54 15.63 10.98
N PRO A 373 -10.69 14.96 10.81
CA PRO A 373 -10.68 13.61 10.22
C PRO A 373 -10.10 13.66 8.82
N PRO A 374 -9.44 12.57 8.34
CA PRO A 374 -8.88 12.51 7.00
C PRO A 374 -9.91 12.85 5.94
N ILE A 375 -9.55 13.73 5.00
CA ILE A 375 -10.42 14.14 3.89
C ILE A 375 -10.09 13.27 2.67
N LYS A 376 -11.12 12.68 2.06
CA LYS A 376 -11.00 11.96 0.80
C LYS A 376 -11.09 12.90 -0.39
N PHE A 377 -10.22 12.70 -1.37
CA PHE A 377 -10.23 13.44 -2.63
C PHE A 377 -9.77 12.55 -3.79
N SER A 378 -10.16 12.88 -5.02
CA SER A 378 -9.82 12.10 -6.21
C SER A 378 -8.50 12.56 -6.82
N SER A 379 -7.78 11.64 -7.50
CA SER A 379 -6.62 12.00 -8.30
C SER A 379 -7.05 13.00 -9.40
N GLY A 380 -6.28 14.08 -9.59
CA GLY A 380 -6.62 15.17 -10.49
C GLY A 380 -7.36 16.33 -9.82
N GLU A 381 -7.86 16.17 -8.60
CA GLU A 381 -8.22 17.29 -7.74
C GLU A 381 -6.95 17.85 -7.09
N ILE A 382 -6.93 19.17 -6.91
CA ILE A 382 -5.79 19.80 -6.23
C ILE A 382 -5.79 19.32 -4.77
N PRO A 383 -4.63 18.90 -4.21
CA PRO A 383 -4.53 18.65 -2.79
C PRO A 383 -5.09 19.81 -1.97
N VAL A 384 -5.80 19.49 -0.89
CA VAL A 384 -6.49 20.45 -0.02
C VAL A 384 -5.73 21.78 0.23
N PRO A 385 -4.38 21.79 0.39
CA PRO A 385 -3.63 23.03 0.55
C PRO A 385 -3.76 24.04 -0.58
N PHE A 386 -3.98 23.58 -1.81
CA PHE A 386 -4.13 24.45 -2.97
C PHE A 386 -5.53 25.04 -3.12
N ILE A 387 -6.52 24.47 -2.42
CA ILE A 387 -7.92 24.91 -2.49
C ILE A 387 -8.20 25.98 -1.43
N THR A 388 -7.46 25.97 -0.31
CA THR A 388 -7.64 26.96 0.75
C THR A 388 -7.17 28.34 0.29
N GLU A 389 -8.00 29.37 0.47
CA GLU A 389 -7.59 30.75 0.31
C GLU A 389 -6.57 31.11 1.40
N HIS A 390 -5.41 31.59 0.96
CA HIS A 390 -4.36 32.08 1.85
C HIS A 390 -4.36 33.61 1.81
N ASP A 391 -4.16 34.25 2.97
CA ASP A 391 -4.04 35.70 3.06
C ASP A 391 -2.73 36.21 2.44
N SER A 392 -1.70 35.39 2.44
CA SER A 392 -0.35 35.67 1.91
C SER A 392 0.10 34.55 0.93
N PRO A 393 1.07 34.84 0.05
CA PRO A 393 1.67 33.80 -0.81
C PRO A 393 2.29 32.67 -0.01
N VAL A 394 2.26 31.47 -0.57
CA VAL A 394 2.81 30.25 0.04
C VAL A 394 3.69 29.49 -0.93
N ILE A 395 4.65 28.76 -0.42
CA ILE A 395 5.41 27.76 -1.16
C ILE A 395 5.09 26.35 -0.63
N PHE A 396 4.74 25.45 -1.54
CA PHE A 396 4.43 24.05 -1.26
C PHE A 396 5.48 23.13 -1.84
N TYR A 397 5.91 22.16 -1.06
CA TYR A 397 6.79 21.07 -1.50
C TYR A 397 6.01 19.77 -1.55
N VAL A 398 5.84 19.23 -2.75
CA VAL A 398 5.14 17.97 -3.01
C VAL A 398 6.18 16.88 -3.19
N ASN A 399 6.23 15.94 -2.24
CA ASN A 399 7.26 14.90 -2.17
C ASN A 399 6.64 13.51 -2.02
N PRO A 400 7.20 12.46 -2.65
CA PRO A 400 6.66 11.11 -2.57
C PRO A 400 6.84 10.51 -1.18
N VAL A 401 5.90 9.66 -0.78
CA VAL A 401 6.02 8.75 0.37
C VAL A 401 6.08 7.34 -0.16
N CYS A 402 7.26 6.77 -0.22
CA CYS A 402 7.49 5.45 -0.79
C CYS A 402 8.47 4.62 0.04
N PHE A 403 8.26 3.31 0.02
CA PHE A 403 9.17 2.32 0.58
C PHE A 403 9.57 1.33 -0.51
N GLN A 404 10.83 1.36 -0.93
CA GLN A 404 11.33 0.57 -2.05
C GLN A 404 10.42 0.72 -3.30
N THR A 405 9.86 -0.38 -3.77
CA THR A 405 8.98 -0.43 -4.94
C THR A 405 7.50 -0.11 -4.64
N ARG A 406 7.19 0.40 -3.44
CA ARG A 406 5.82 0.72 -3.02
C ARG A 406 5.65 2.21 -2.82
N LEU A 407 4.72 2.80 -3.55
CA LEU A 407 4.25 4.16 -3.32
C LEU A 407 3.04 4.13 -2.36
N TYR A 408 3.09 4.92 -1.31
CA TYR A 408 1.97 5.13 -0.38
C TYR A 408 1.16 6.37 -0.70
N GLY A 409 1.78 7.34 -1.35
CA GLY A 409 1.21 8.63 -1.65
C GLY A 409 2.27 9.73 -1.64
N TYR A 410 1.94 10.88 -1.11
CA TYR A 410 2.85 12.02 -1.08
C TYR A 410 2.60 12.90 0.15
N THR A 411 3.59 13.74 0.47
CA THR A 411 3.47 14.82 1.44
C THR A 411 3.38 16.15 0.74
N VAL A 412 2.69 17.12 1.36
CA VAL A 412 2.70 18.54 0.96
C VAL A 412 3.14 19.36 2.16
N LEU A 413 4.36 19.89 2.09
CA LEU A 413 4.97 20.72 3.13
C LEU A 413 4.85 22.19 2.75
N GLU A 414 4.27 23.03 3.61
CA GLU A 414 3.93 24.42 3.32
C GLU A 414 4.75 25.40 4.16
N TYR A 415 5.17 26.50 3.50
CA TYR A 415 5.77 27.67 4.15
C TYR A 415 5.07 28.93 3.66
N ASN A 416 4.73 29.84 4.59
CA ASN A 416 4.17 31.17 4.31
C ASN A 416 5.24 32.26 4.13
N ARG A 417 6.49 31.86 4.00
CA ARG A 417 7.68 32.70 3.77
C ARG A 417 8.60 32.04 2.74
N PRO A 418 9.48 32.81 2.08
CA PRO A 418 10.55 32.21 1.28
C PRO A 418 11.37 31.24 2.12
N ALA A 419 11.28 29.96 1.82
CA ALA A 419 11.94 28.90 2.55
C ALA A 419 12.11 27.66 1.68
N SER A 420 13.01 26.77 2.08
CA SER A 420 13.17 25.43 1.54
C SER A 420 13.44 24.47 2.69
N TYR A 421 13.05 23.22 2.55
CA TYR A 421 13.40 22.17 3.51
C TYR A 421 14.87 21.73 3.33
N ASP A 422 15.39 21.08 4.34
CA ASP A 422 16.73 20.54 4.37
C ASP A 422 16.73 19.00 4.52
N PHE A 423 17.88 18.41 4.73
CA PHE A 423 18.05 16.97 4.91
C PHE A 423 17.22 16.39 6.07
N SER A 424 16.85 17.20 7.09
CA SER A 424 16.02 16.75 8.20
C SER A 424 14.64 16.28 7.73
N PHE A 425 14.06 16.98 6.74
CA PHE A 425 12.81 16.54 6.11
C PHE A 425 13.00 15.23 5.34
N ARG A 426 14.12 15.05 4.65
CA ARG A 426 14.43 13.80 3.94
C ARG A 426 14.44 12.61 4.90
N ASP A 427 15.17 12.73 6.01
CA ASP A 427 15.27 11.66 7.01
C ASP A 427 13.94 11.44 7.74
N TRP A 428 13.18 12.50 7.98
CA TRP A 428 11.83 12.44 8.49
C TRP A 428 10.89 11.70 7.53
N SER A 429 10.87 12.07 6.25
CA SER A 429 10.04 11.45 5.21
C SER A 429 10.36 9.96 5.04
N LYS A 430 11.64 9.61 5.07
CA LYS A 430 12.09 8.20 5.04
C LYS A 430 11.56 7.44 6.24
N THR A 431 11.67 8.00 7.43
CA THR A 431 11.16 7.39 8.66
C THR A 431 9.66 7.16 8.59
N VAL A 432 8.90 8.12 8.07
CA VAL A 432 7.45 7.99 7.85
C VAL A 432 7.16 6.84 6.88
N ALA A 433 7.84 6.77 5.75
CA ALA A 433 7.61 5.72 4.77
C ALA A 433 7.94 4.31 5.32
N ASP A 434 9.09 4.16 5.98
CA ASP A 434 9.54 2.88 6.56
C ASP A 434 8.59 2.38 7.66
N THR A 435 8.14 3.29 8.52
CA THR A 435 7.24 2.92 9.62
C THR A 435 5.80 2.73 9.17
N LEU A 436 5.38 3.36 8.08
CA LEU A 436 4.08 3.09 7.45
C LEU A 436 4.03 1.68 6.86
N GLU A 437 5.11 1.22 6.22
CA GLU A 437 5.24 -0.17 5.79
C GLU A 437 5.18 -1.12 6.99
N PHE A 438 5.84 -0.78 8.10
CA PHE A 438 5.77 -1.57 9.32
C PHE A 438 4.33 -1.68 9.85
N LEU A 439 3.57 -0.58 9.86
CA LEU A 439 2.16 -0.57 10.26
C LEU A 439 1.32 -1.48 9.35
N ARG A 440 1.51 -1.40 8.03
CA ARG A 440 0.84 -2.26 7.05
C ARG A 440 1.12 -3.74 7.30
N MET A 441 2.40 -4.11 7.43
CA MET A 441 2.81 -5.49 7.69
C MET A 441 2.23 -6.02 9.01
N LYS A 442 2.19 -5.19 10.03
CA LYS A 442 1.59 -5.54 11.33
C LYS A 442 0.09 -5.82 11.22
N ASN A 443 -0.63 -5.03 10.42
CA ASN A 443 -2.05 -5.24 10.15
C ASN A 443 -2.28 -6.53 9.34
N ASP A 444 -1.45 -6.81 8.34
CA ASP A 444 -1.50 -8.07 7.57
C ASP A 444 -1.27 -9.29 8.45
N ILE A 445 -0.25 -9.25 9.31
CA ILE A 445 0.03 -10.34 10.27
C ILE A 445 -1.14 -10.55 11.21
N HIS A 446 -1.73 -9.46 11.73
CA HIS A 446 -2.90 -9.55 12.59
C HIS A 446 -4.09 -10.20 11.88
N TYR A 447 -4.39 -9.77 10.65
CA TYR A 447 -5.45 -10.34 9.81
C TYR A 447 -5.20 -11.82 9.52
N LEU A 448 -4.00 -12.19 9.08
CA LEU A 448 -3.63 -13.59 8.82
C LEU A 448 -3.73 -14.46 10.08
N THR A 449 -3.32 -13.91 11.23
CA THR A 449 -3.44 -14.61 12.51
C THR A 449 -4.91 -14.83 12.89
N GLN A 450 -5.78 -13.86 12.65
CA GLN A 450 -7.22 -14.03 12.85
C GLN A 450 -7.82 -15.08 11.91
N CYS A 451 -7.47 -15.05 10.62
CA CYS A 451 -7.90 -16.04 9.64
C CYS A 451 -7.42 -17.45 10.04
N GLN A 452 -6.17 -17.58 10.48
CA GLN A 452 -5.62 -18.83 10.94
C GLN A 452 -6.34 -19.35 12.21
N ARG A 453 -6.63 -18.47 13.17
CA ARG A 453 -7.42 -18.83 14.37
C ARG A 453 -8.82 -19.28 13.99
N GLN A 454 -9.49 -18.58 13.08
CA GLN A 454 -10.81 -18.97 12.60
C GLN A 454 -10.78 -20.34 11.89
N SER A 455 -9.82 -20.57 11.01
CA SER A 455 -9.63 -21.87 10.33
C SER A 455 -9.24 -22.99 11.33
N ALA A 456 -8.54 -22.65 12.41
CA ALA A 456 -8.16 -23.62 13.44
C ALA A 456 -9.33 -24.07 14.32
N LEU A 457 -10.40 -23.28 14.41
CA LEU A 457 -11.57 -23.56 15.26
C LEU A 457 -12.80 -23.99 14.45
N TYR A 458 -12.97 -23.44 13.25
CA TYR A 458 -14.21 -23.60 12.47
C TYR A 458 -13.98 -24.21 11.09
N ASP A 459 -14.98 -24.93 10.60
CA ASP A 459 -15.09 -25.39 9.23
C ASP A 459 -15.45 -24.21 8.31
N SER A 460 -14.66 -23.96 7.28
CA SER A 460 -14.79 -22.80 6.39
C SER A 460 -16.07 -22.80 5.52
N LEU A 461 -16.64 -23.98 5.24
CA LEU A 461 -17.84 -24.11 4.42
C LEU A 461 -19.12 -23.87 5.21
N THR A 462 -19.15 -24.31 6.47
CA THR A 462 -20.39 -24.33 7.27
C THR A 462 -20.38 -23.34 8.43
N GLY A 463 -19.19 -22.88 8.85
CA GLY A 463 -19.00 -22.05 10.03
C GLY A 463 -19.24 -22.80 11.35
N PHE A 464 -19.39 -24.13 11.32
CA PHE A 464 -19.43 -24.97 12.51
C PHE A 464 -18.02 -25.21 13.07
N TYR A 465 -17.93 -25.65 14.31
CA TYR A 465 -16.64 -26.06 14.83
C TYR A 465 -16.02 -27.19 14.00
N ASN A 466 -14.70 -27.23 13.92
CA ASN A 466 -14.01 -28.39 13.41
C ASN A 466 -13.99 -29.52 14.45
N LEU A 467 -13.59 -30.72 14.03
CA LEU A 467 -13.62 -31.90 14.91
C LEU A 467 -12.77 -31.72 16.16
N ARG A 468 -11.56 -31.15 16.03
CA ARG A 468 -10.63 -30.97 17.13
C ARG A 468 -11.18 -30.10 18.25
N GLU A 469 -11.77 -28.96 17.87
CA GLU A 469 -12.37 -28.05 18.85
C GLU A 469 -13.64 -28.66 19.48
N PHE A 470 -14.45 -29.35 18.68
CA PHE A 470 -15.62 -30.04 19.18
C PHE A 470 -15.28 -31.12 20.22
N GLU A 471 -14.23 -31.92 19.99
CA GLU A 471 -13.75 -32.93 20.95
C GLU A 471 -13.32 -32.28 22.25
N SER A 472 -12.62 -31.17 22.22
CA SER A 472 -12.23 -30.41 23.42
C SER A 472 -13.46 -29.94 24.20
N ILE A 473 -14.47 -29.43 23.51
CA ILE A 473 -15.73 -28.99 24.14
C ILE A 473 -16.51 -30.14 24.74
N VAL A 474 -16.54 -31.30 24.07
CA VAL A 474 -17.21 -32.52 24.59
C VAL A 474 -16.55 -33.04 25.87
N GLU A 475 -15.21 -33.03 25.93
CA GLU A 475 -14.46 -33.40 27.13
C GLU A 475 -14.82 -32.52 28.34
N GLU A 476 -15.03 -31.23 28.12
CA GLU A 476 -15.41 -30.26 29.13
C GLU A 476 -16.90 -30.34 29.54
N ALA A 477 -17.77 -30.76 28.62
CA ALA A 477 -19.22 -30.73 28.82
C ALA A 477 -19.77 -31.76 29.82
N GLY A 478 -19.06 -32.88 30.03
CA GLY A 478 -19.44 -33.93 30.97
C GLY A 478 -20.67 -34.75 30.55
N HIS A 479 -21.28 -35.47 31.51
CA HIS A 479 -22.32 -36.49 31.23
C HIS A 479 -23.75 -35.99 31.01
N ASN A 480 -24.00 -34.67 31.07
CA ASN A 480 -25.33 -34.10 30.92
C ASN A 480 -25.72 -33.82 29.45
N PHE A 481 -24.88 -34.19 28.49
CA PHE A 481 -25.06 -33.99 27.08
C PHE A 481 -25.15 -35.29 26.31
N CYS A 482 -25.78 -35.23 25.16
CA CYS A 482 -25.84 -36.30 24.15
C CYS A 482 -25.30 -35.77 22.84
N ILE A 483 -24.84 -36.66 21.96
CA ILE A 483 -24.38 -36.30 20.61
C ILE A 483 -25.25 -36.95 19.56
N GLN A 484 -25.70 -36.17 18.60
CA GLN A 484 -26.35 -36.64 17.38
C GLN A 484 -25.41 -36.51 16.19
N ALA A 485 -25.14 -37.61 15.51
CA ALA A 485 -24.37 -37.61 14.27
C ALA A 485 -25.29 -37.62 13.05
N VAL A 486 -24.93 -36.89 12.02
CA VAL A 486 -25.56 -36.85 10.70
C VAL A 486 -24.48 -37.02 9.64
N LYS A 487 -24.50 -38.14 8.92
CA LYS A 487 -23.54 -38.45 7.86
C LYS A 487 -24.17 -38.24 6.49
N LEU A 488 -23.48 -37.52 5.61
CA LEU A 488 -23.84 -37.37 4.22
C LEU A 488 -22.96 -38.32 3.36
N SER A 489 -23.62 -39.15 2.58
CA SER A 489 -22.96 -40.02 1.61
C SER A 489 -23.40 -39.61 0.21
N PHE A 490 -22.43 -39.33 -0.65
CA PHE A 490 -22.66 -38.89 -2.02
C PHE A 490 -22.41 -40.06 -2.97
N PRO A 491 -23.41 -40.48 -3.77
CA PRO A 491 -23.24 -41.53 -4.75
C PRO A 491 -22.23 -41.15 -5.83
N ASP A 492 -21.52 -42.14 -6.35
CA ASP A 492 -20.53 -41.94 -7.42
C ASP A 492 -21.17 -41.39 -8.70
N GLY A 493 -20.45 -40.51 -9.40
CA GLY A 493 -20.91 -39.88 -10.64
C GLY A 493 -21.90 -38.71 -10.47
N GLY A 494 -22.24 -38.33 -9.26
CA GLY A 494 -23.16 -37.20 -9.01
C GLY A 494 -22.66 -35.88 -9.57
N GLU A 495 -21.36 -35.60 -9.52
CA GLU A 495 -20.76 -34.39 -10.08
C GLU A 495 -21.01 -34.24 -11.57
N TYR A 496 -21.03 -35.34 -12.29
CA TYR A 496 -21.30 -35.39 -13.72
C TYR A 496 -22.76 -35.10 -14.08
N LEU A 497 -23.67 -35.45 -13.16
CA LEU A 497 -25.13 -35.25 -13.34
C LEU A 497 -25.66 -33.94 -12.80
N PHE A 498 -25.08 -33.43 -11.73
CA PHE A 498 -25.63 -32.31 -10.95
C PHE A 498 -24.67 -31.08 -10.86
N GLY A 499 -23.46 -31.15 -11.45
CA GLY A 499 -22.46 -30.09 -11.45
C GLY A 499 -21.42 -30.22 -10.34
N GLU A 500 -20.29 -29.51 -10.50
CA GLU A 500 -19.12 -29.63 -9.61
C GLU A 500 -19.39 -29.21 -8.17
N ASN A 501 -20.25 -28.22 -7.95
CA ASN A 501 -20.50 -27.64 -6.63
C ASN A 501 -21.66 -28.30 -5.85
N TYR A 502 -22.37 -29.27 -6.44
CA TYR A 502 -23.60 -29.82 -5.84
C TYR A 502 -23.38 -30.39 -4.43
N ARG A 503 -22.22 -30.99 -4.16
CA ARG A 503 -21.88 -31.52 -2.83
C ARG A 503 -21.76 -30.42 -1.80
N SER A 504 -21.05 -29.34 -2.14
CA SER A 504 -20.86 -28.17 -1.27
C SER A 504 -22.19 -27.48 -0.96
N ASP A 505 -23.06 -27.37 -1.95
CA ASP A 505 -24.40 -26.80 -1.79
C ASP A 505 -25.27 -27.62 -0.82
N ILE A 506 -25.28 -28.96 -0.99
CA ILE A 506 -26.02 -29.86 -0.08
C ILE A 506 -25.45 -29.83 1.34
N ILE A 507 -24.11 -29.77 1.48
CA ILE A 507 -23.48 -29.64 2.79
C ILE A 507 -23.89 -28.34 3.46
N ALA A 508 -23.87 -27.21 2.74
CA ALA A 508 -24.28 -25.90 3.25
C ALA A 508 -25.78 -25.84 3.62
N GLU A 509 -26.64 -26.43 2.78
CA GLU A 509 -28.08 -26.57 3.08
C GLU A 509 -28.34 -27.42 4.32
N THR A 510 -27.61 -28.55 4.46
CA THR A 510 -27.68 -29.43 5.64
C THR A 510 -27.24 -28.70 6.89
N ALA A 511 -26.11 -27.98 6.85
CA ALA A 511 -25.65 -27.15 7.96
C ALA A 511 -26.71 -26.11 8.35
N SER A 512 -27.33 -25.45 7.37
CA SER A 512 -28.41 -24.48 7.60
C SER A 512 -29.62 -25.10 8.25
N ALA A 513 -30.02 -26.32 7.84
CA ALA A 513 -31.11 -27.07 8.44
C ALA A 513 -30.78 -27.46 9.90
N ILE A 514 -29.59 -27.93 10.17
CA ILE A 514 -29.11 -28.23 11.54
C ILE A 514 -29.14 -26.96 12.39
N LYS A 515 -28.61 -25.85 11.90
CA LYS A 515 -28.56 -24.57 12.63
C LYS A 515 -29.95 -24.04 13.02
N ARG A 516 -30.95 -24.26 12.17
CA ARG A 516 -32.37 -23.87 12.50
C ARG A 516 -32.99 -24.68 13.63
N VAL A 517 -32.53 -25.90 13.81
CA VAL A 517 -33.00 -26.74 14.93
C VAL A 517 -32.28 -26.42 16.24
N CYS A 518 -31.04 -25.96 16.12
CA CYS A 518 -30.21 -25.63 17.26
C CYS A 518 -30.67 -24.30 17.90
N ALA A 519 -30.81 -24.30 19.22
CA ALA A 519 -30.97 -23.10 20.02
C ALA A 519 -29.58 -22.57 20.45
N GLN A 520 -29.52 -21.65 21.41
CA GLN A 520 -28.25 -21.02 21.83
C GLN A 520 -27.27 -21.95 22.57
N HIS A 521 -27.66 -23.18 22.86
CA HIS A 521 -26.89 -24.10 23.72
C HIS A 521 -26.40 -25.36 23.01
N GLU A 522 -26.83 -25.60 21.78
CA GLU A 522 -26.38 -26.71 20.98
C GLU A 522 -25.09 -26.34 20.23
N ILE A 523 -24.12 -27.24 20.22
CA ILE A 523 -22.82 -27.03 19.59
C ILE A 523 -22.71 -27.94 18.39
N CYS A 524 -22.42 -27.38 17.25
CA CYS A 524 -22.34 -28.08 15.97
C CYS A 524 -20.90 -28.18 15.48
N CYS A 525 -20.55 -29.34 14.96
CA CYS A 525 -19.27 -29.62 14.32
C CYS A 525 -19.51 -30.20 12.93
N ARG A 526 -18.60 -29.95 12.00
CA ARG A 526 -18.46 -30.68 10.74
C ARG A 526 -17.11 -31.41 10.72
N THR A 527 -17.15 -32.67 10.28
CA THR A 527 -15.95 -33.50 10.11
C THR A 527 -15.53 -33.56 8.64
N ASP A 528 -14.26 -33.85 8.37
CA ASP A 528 -13.71 -33.93 7.01
C ASP A 528 -14.38 -35.00 6.12
N ASP A 529 -14.99 -36.01 6.74
CA ASP A 529 -15.68 -37.11 6.07
C ASP A 529 -17.18 -36.83 5.78
N ASN A 530 -17.58 -35.57 5.73
CA ASN A 530 -18.96 -35.09 5.50
C ASN A 530 -19.96 -35.54 6.57
N ALA A 531 -19.55 -35.67 7.81
CA ALA A 531 -20.45 -35.86 8.92
C ALA A 531 -20.60 -34.58 9.75
N PHE A 532 -21.76 -34.41 10.35
CA PHE A 532 -22.05 -33.39 11.32
C PHE A 532 -22.27 -34.05 12.68
N LEU A 533 -21.72 -33.43 13.72
CA LEU A 533 -21.94 -33.82 15.10
C LEU A 533 -22.61 -32.67 15.83
N VAL A 534 -23.66 -32.94 16.56
CA VAL A 534 -24.38 -31.93 17.32
C VAL A 534 -24.46 -32.36 18.77
N LEU A 535 -23.83 -31.58 19.63
CA LEU A 535 -23.91 -31.75 21.09
C LEU A 535 -25.14 -30.99 21.61
N PHE A 536 -26.00 -31.69 22.34
CA PHE A 536 -27.22 -31.14 22.89
C PHE A 536 -27.46 -31.65 24.32
N LYS A 537 -28.22 -30.88 25.11
CA LYS A 537 -28.55 -31.28 26.50
C LYS A 537 -29.44 -32.53 26.50
N ARG A 538 -29.14 -33.47 27.41
CA ARG A 538 -29.93 -34.68 27.58
C ARG A 538 -31.41 -34.45 27.90
N GLU A 539 -31.73 -33.33 28.56
CA GLU A 539 -33.10 -32.86 28.81
C GLU A 539 -33.88 -32.57 27.52
N ASN A 540 -33.21 -32.22 26.42
CA ASN A 540 -33.82 -32.01 25.13
C ASN A 540 -33.99 -33.32 24.34
N GLY A 541 -34.72 -34.30 24.95
CA GLY A 541 -34.89 -35.62 24.33
C GLY A 541 -35.63 -35.65 23.01
N MET A 542 -36.26 -34.52 22.60
CA MET A 542 -36.91 -34.37 21.29
C MET A 542 -35.97 -33.81 20.21
N PHE A 543 -34.72 -33.46 20.53
CA PHE A 543 -33.81 -32.90 19.58
C PHE A 543 -33.52 -33.81 18.37
N PRO A 544 -33.27 -35.12 18.53
CA PRO A 544 -33.06 -36.03 17.39
C PRO A 544 -34.24 -36.07 16.43
N GLU A 545 -35.46 -36.04 16.97
CA GLU A 545 -36.70 -36.03 16.18
C GLU A 545 -36.89 -34.69 15.44
N LYS A 546 -36.64 -33.55 16.08
CA LYS A 546 -36.66 -32.22 15.44
C LYS A 546 -35.67 -32.17 14.29
N LEU A 547 -34.45 -32.66 14.51
CA LEU A 547 -33.39 -32.68 13.51
C LEU A 547 -33.79 -33.54 12.29
N LYS A 548 -34.28 -34.74 12.53
CA LYS A 548 -34.77 -35.66 11.47
C LYS A 548 -35.88 -35.01 10.61
N ILE A 549 -36.84 -34.36 11.26
CA ILE A 549 -37.94 -33.67 10.58
C ILE A 549 -37.44 -32.50 9.74
N SER A 550 -36.50 -31.72 10.29
CA SER A 550 -35.91 -30.59 9.57
C SER A 550 -35.13 -31.06 8.35
N LEU A 551 -34.26 -32.05 8.50
CA LEU A 551 -33.48 -32.63 7.39
C LEU A 551 -34.42 -33.23 6.30
N HIS A 552 -35.50 -33.92 6.69
CA HIS A 552 -36.45 -34.44 5.73
C HIS A 552 -37.13 -33.33 4.91
N ASN A 553 -37.60 -32.26 5.56
CA ASN A 553 -38.36 -31.22 4.91
C ASN A 553 -37.51 -30.17 4.20
N GLU A 554 -36.28 -30.01 4.57
CA GLU A 554 -35.41 -28.96 4.05
C GLU A 554 -34.34 -29.47 3.09
N VAL A 555 -33.87 -30.72 3.29
CA VAL A 555 -32.84 -31.30 2.42
C VAL A 555 -33.45 -32.38 1.53
N TYR A 556 -34.06 -33.44 2.07
CA TYR A 556 -34.68 -34.52 1.27
C TYR A 556 -35.82 -34.06 0.36
N SER A 557 -36.52 -32.97 0.71
CA SER A 557 -37.57 -32.41 -0.17
C SER A 557 -36.99 -31.78 -1.46
N ARG A 558 -35.70 -31.50 -1.50
CA ARG A 558 -35.01 -30.89 -2.63
C ARG A 558 -34.05 -31.84 -3.31
N HIS A 559 -33.45 -32.75 -2.55
CA HIS A 559 -32.40 -33.67 -2.98
C HIS A 559 -32.82 -35.10 -2.67
N ASP A 560 -32.94 -35.94 -3.68
CA ASP A 560 -33.31 -37.33 -3.52
C ASP A 560 -32.09 -38.24 -3.22
N GLU A 561 -32.38 -39.54 -2.98
CA GLU A 561 -31.37 -40.53 -2.66
C GLU A 561 -30.33 -40.80 -3.80
N ARG A 562 -30.53 -40.22 -4.98
CA ARG A 562 -29.52 -40.22 -6.09
C ARG A 562 -28.47 -39.17 -5.94
N GLN A 563 -28.79 -38.08 -5.18
CA GLN A 563 -27.90 -36.96 -4.92
C GLN A 563 -27.20 -37.10 -3.57
N VAL A 564 -27.94 -37.44 -2.52
CA VAL A 564 -27.40 -37.57 -1.17
C VAL A 564 -28.15 -38.60 -0.34
N ILE A 565 -27.42 -39.33 0.46
CA ILE A 565 -27.96 -40.26 1.46
C ILE A 565 -27.60 -39.67 2.84
N ILE A 566 -28.63 -39.44 3.67
CA ILE A 566 -28.47 -38.86 4.99
C ILE A 566 -28.71 -39.95 6.04
N THR A 567 -27.68 -40.32 6.76
CA THR A 567 -27.74 -41.29 7.85
C THR A 567 -27.60 -40.59 9.19
N CYS A 568 -28.52 -40.80 10.09
CA CYS A 568 -28.51 -40.22 11.44
C CYS A 568 -28.26 -41.32 12.49
N HIS A 569 -27.42 -41.02 13.47
CA HIS A 569 -27.17 -41.90 14.62
C HIS A 569 -26.96 -41.08 15.88
N GLY A 570 -27.65 -41.45 16.97
CA GLY A 570 -27.53 -40.76 18.26
C GLY A 570 -26.82 -41.65 19.27
N SER A 571 -26.06 -41.04 20.19
CA SER A 571 -25.45 -41.71 21.32
C SER A 571 -25.70 -40.95 22.63
N ASP A 572 -26.06 -41.69 23.64
CA ASP A 572 -26.10 -41.20 25.05
C ASP A 572 -24.72 -41.15 25.69
N ASN A 573 -23.71 -41.64 24.96
CA ASN A 573 -22.32 -41.63 25.37
C ASN A 573 -21.56 -40.50 24.64
N THR A 574 -20.65 -39.82 25.31
CA THR A 574 -19.87 -38.70 24.78
C THR A 574 -18.62 -39.11 24.02
N LEU A 575 -18.42 -40.39 23.74
CA LEU A 575 -17.28 -40.89 22.94
C LEU A 575 -17.49 -40.59 21.44
N VAL A 576 -16.85 -39.52 21.00
CA VAL A 576 -17.00 -38.99 19.61
C VAL A 576 -16.53 -40.01 18.59
N GLU A 577 -15.42 -40.68 18.83
CA GLU A 577 -14.84 -41.65 17.88
C GLU A 577 -15.71 -42.91 17.69
N GLU A 578 -16.30 -43.44 18.74
CA GLU A 578 -17.25 -44.54 18.66
C GLU A 578 -18.49 -44.17 17.88
N LEU A 579 -19.02 -42.95 18.12
CA LEU A 579 -20.19 -42.45 17.41
C LEU A 579 -19.91 -42.25 15.90
N ARG A 580 -18.73 -41.69 15.57
CA ARG A 580 -18.30 -41.52 14.18
C ARG A 580 -18.16 -42.88 13.46
N SER A 581 -17.59 -43.85 14.13
CA SER A 581 -17.46 -45.21 13.60
C SER A 581 -18.83 -45.85 13.38
N ALA A 582 -19.75 -45.71 14.33
CA ALA A 582 -21.11 -46.24 14.24
C ALA A 582 -21.93 -45.59 13.12
N VAL A 583 -21.87 -44.26 12.97
CA VAL A 583 -22.60 -43.57 11.89
C VAL A 583 -22.03 -43.90 10.52
N SER A 584 -20.72 -44.07 10.39
CA SER A 584 -20.06 -44.45 9.14
C SER A 584 -20.47 -45.86 8.71
N LEU A 585 -20.49 -46.83 9.63
CA LEU A 585 -20.94 -48.17 9.36
C LEU A 585 -22.42 -48.24 8.91
N ASN A 586 -23.28 -47.45 9.59
CA ASN A 586 -24.68 -47.33 9.20
C ASN A 586 -24.83 -46.69 7.81
N ALA A 587 -24.02 -45.65 7.51
CA ALA A 587 -24.01 -45.00 6.20
C ALA A 587 -23.58 -45.93 5.07
N GLU A 588 -22.56 -46.77 5.27
CA GLU A 588 -22.15 -47.80 4.30
C GLU A 588 -23.26 -48.80 4.01
N ARG A 589 -23.98 -49.20 5.06
CA ARG A 589 -25.14 -50.08 4.90
C ARG A 589 -26.24 -49.41 4.08
N ASP A 590 -26.59 -48.15 4.39
CA ASP A 590 -27.61 -47.37 3.66
C ASP A 590 -27.22 -47.20 2.18
N VAL A 591 -25.95 -46.89 1.90
CA VAL A 591 -25.42 -46.83 0.53
C VAL A 591 -25.52 -48.17 -0.19
N GLY A 592 -25.21 -49.28 0.48
CA GLY A 592 -25.36 -50.62 -0.06
C GLY A 592 -26.81 -50.91 -0.47
N LEU A 593 -27.75 -50.63 0.42
CA LEU A 593 -29.21 -50.83 0.16
C LEU A 593 -29.67 -50.01 -1.05
N ILE A 594 -29.23 -48.77 -1.16
CA ILE A 594 -29.64 -47.91 -2.28
C ILE A 594 -28.93 -48.35 -3.58
N SER A 595 -27.72 -48.83 -3.52
CA SER A 595 -27.01 -49.38 -4.67
C SER A 595 -27.71 -50.63 -5.22
N GLU A 596 -28.23 -51.48 -4.35
CA GLU A 596 -29.06 -52.61 -4.75
C GLU A 596 -30.38 -52.18 -5.41
N ARG A 597 -31.05 -51.18 -4.83
CA ARG A 597 -32.29 -50.60 -5.39
C ARG A 597 -32.10 -50.02 -6.78
N ARG A 598 -31.00 -49.35 -7.04
CA ARG A 598 -30.64 -48.77 -8.35
C ARG A 598 -30.54 -49.78 -9.47
N ARG A 599 -30.31 -51.05 -9.16
CA ARG A 599 -30.25 -52.15 -10.14
C ARG A 599 -31.67 -52.68 -10.50
N LEU A 600 -32.68 -52.26 -9.75
CA LEU A 600 -34.06 -52.73 -10.03
C LEU A 600 -34.60 -52.04 -11.28
N PRO A 601 -35.43 -52.73 -12.07
CA PRO A 601 -36.13 -52.15 -13.22
C PRO A 601 -36.96 -50.97 -12.79
N HIS A 602 -37.05 -49.90 -13.60
CA HIS A 602 -37.84 -48.71 -13.36
C HIS A 602 -37.41 -47.89 -12.12
N TYR A 603 -36.23 -48.11 -11.57
CA TYR A 603 -35.79 -47.37 -10.37
C TYR A 603 -35.85 -45.86 -10.55
N ASN A 604 -35.33 -45.33 -11.68
CA ASN A 604 -35.26 -43.88 -11.90
C ASN A 604 -36.66 -43.25 -11.97
N GLU A 605 -37.59 -43.85 -12.68
CA GLU A 605 -38.98 -43.41 -12.79
C GLU A 605 -39.69 -43.45 -11.42
N LEU A 606 -39.49 -44.54 -10.67
CA LEU A 606 -40.01 -44.70 -9.32
C LEU A 606 -39.42 -43.69 -8.32
N ALA A 607 -38.11 -43.39 -8.42
CA ALA A 607 -37.43 -42.40 -7.63
C ALA A 607 -37.95 -40.98 -7.93
N ASP A 608 -38.21 -40.64 -9.19
CA ASP A 608 -38.83 -39.36 -9.58
C ASP A 608 -40.22 -39.21 -8.99
N ILE A 609 -41.02 -40.29 -9.01
CA ILE A 609 -42.36 -40.29 -8.39
C ILE A 609 -42.24 -40.09 -6.87
N ARG A 610 -41.31 -40.80 -6.22
CA ARG A 610 -41.08 -40.70 -4.79
C ARG A 610 -40.59 -39.31 -4.38
N ASN A 611 -39.65 -38.73 -5.14
CA ASN A 611 -39.19 -37.39 -4.89
C ASN A 611 -40.35 -36.36 -4.97
N ARG A 612 -41.22 -36.50 -5.95
CA ARG A 612 -42.43 -35.66 -6.05
C ARG A 612 -43.36 -35.81 -4.84
N ILE A 613 -43.53 -37.05 -4.29
CA ILE A 613 -44.32 -37.31 -3.06
C ILE A 613 -43.68 -36.57 -1.86
N ILE A 614 -42.39 -36.57 -1.74
CA ILE A 614 -41.65 -35.92 -0.63
C ILE A 614 -41.65 -34.41 -0.78
N SER A 615 -41.36 -33.88 -1.97
CA SER A 615 -41.22 -32.44 -2.21
C SER A 615 -42.57 -31.68 -2.17
N VAL A 616 -43.67 -32.28 -2.66
CA VAL A 616 -44.97 -31.64 -2.76
C VAL A 616 -46.09 -32.55 -2.19
N PRO A 617 -46.08 -32.85 -0.88
CA PRO A 617 -47.00 -33.85 -0.28
C PRO A 617 -48.47 -33.48 -0.33
N ASN A 618 -48.85 -32.22 -0.56
CA ASN A 618 -50.22 -31.76 -0.70
C ASN A 618 -50.81 -31.98 -2.12
N LYS A 619 -49.95 -32.24 -3.14
CA LYS A 619 -50.37 -32.46 -4.55
C LYS A 619 -49.89 -33.82 -5.04
N MET A 620 -50.34 -34.86 -4.36
CA MET A 620 -49.91 -36.22 -4.73
C MET A 620 -50.63 -36.72 -5.97
N PRO A 621 -49.89 -37.32 -6.91
CA PRO A 621 -50.51 -37.91 -8.09
C PRO A 621 -51.37 -39.13 -7.70
N MET A 622 -52.47 -39.34 -8.44
CA MET A 622 -53.29 -40.52 -8.26
C MET A 622 -52.54 -41.76 -8.73
N LEU A 623 -52.81 -42.90 -8.07
CA LEU A 623 -52.21 -44.17 -8.43
C LEU A 623 -52.43 -44.54 -9.93
N SER A 624 -53.64 -44.28 -10.42
CA SER A 624 -54.01 -44.46 -11.82
C SER A 624 -53.23 -43.56 -12.80
N GLU A 625 -52.82 -42.39 -12.35
CA GLU A 625 -52.05 -41.44 -13.13
C GLU A 625 -50.56 -41.92 -13.26
N VAL A 626 -49.97 -42.28 -12.13
CA VAL A 626 -48.54 -42.73 -12.12
C VAL A 626 -48.38 -44.08 -12.82
N SER A 627 -49.31 -45.02 -12.65
CA SER A 627 -49.28 -46.33 -13.35
C SER A 627 -49.43 -46.16 -14.85
N ARG A 628 -50.31 -45.28 -15.31
CA ARG A 628 -50.49 -44.95 -16.73
C ARG A 628 -49.23 -44.31 -17.32
N LYS A 629 -48.61 -43.38 -16.59
CA LYS A 629 -47.34 -42.74 -17.03
C LYS A 629 -46.22 -43.74 -17.21
N MET A 630 -46.14 -44.75 -16.38
CA MET A 630 -45.16 -45.82 -16.46
C MET A 630 -45.61 -46.97 -17.39
N CYS A 631 -46.77 -46.90 -18.05
CA CYS A 631 -47.28 -47.91 -18.91
C CYS A 631 -47.44 -49.30 -18.23
N VAL A 632 -47.78 -49.33 -16.94
CA VAL A 632 -47.99 -50.54 -16.14
C VAL A 632 -49.39 -50.60 -15.52
N SER A 633 -49.86 -51.79 -15.13
CA SER A 633 -51.11 -51.88 -14.33
C SER A 633 -50.92 -51.37 -12.92
N GLU A 634 -51.99 -50.89 -12.27
CA GLU A 634 -51.92 -50.43 -10.87
C GLU A 634 -51.40 -51.51 -9.90
N GLY A 635 -51.75 -52.75 -10.13
CA GLY A 635 -51.27 -53.88 -9.34
C GLY A 635 -49.75 -54.09 -9.49
N HIS A 636 -49.29 -54.03 -10.74
CA HIS A 636 -47.86 -54.15 -11.02
C HIS A 636 -47.06 -52.95 -10.48
N PHE A 637 -47.62 -51.72 -10.59
CA PHE A 637 -46.99 -50.53 -9.99
C PHE A 637 -46.84 -50.67 -8.46
N ARG A 638 -47.89 -51.11 -7.75
CA ARG A 638 -47.83 -51.33 -6.28
C ARG A 638 -46.74 -52.35 -5.92
N PHE A 639 -46.61 -53.42 -6.73
CA PHE A 639 -45.61 -54.45 -6.52
C PHE A 639 -44.19 -53.90 -6.69
N ILE A 640 -43.85 -53.27 -7.83
CA ILE A 640 -42.50 -52.73 -8.10
C ILE A 640 -42.13 -51.59 -7.17
N TYR A 641 -43.11 -50.72 -6.80
CA TYR A 641 -42.88 -49.66 -5.83
C TYR A 641 -42.51 -50.20 -4.45
N ARG A 642 -43.27 -51.21 -3.98
CA ARG A 642 -42.96 -51.87 -2.71
C ARG A 642 -41.64 -52.65 -2.75
N GLN A 643 -41.32 -53.28 -3.84
CA GLN A 643 -40.06 -54.00 -4.03
C GLN A 643 -38.87 -52.97 -4.00
N CYS A 644 -39.04 -51.81 -4.59
CA CYS A 644 -38.02 -50.81 -4.67
C CYS A 644 -37.82 -50.08 -3.32
N PHE A 645 -38.87 -49.67 -2.62
CA PHE A 645 -38.74 -48.80 -1.46
C PHE A 645 -39.15 -49.47 -0.12
N ASP A 646 -39.50 -50.71 -0.13
CA ASP A 646 -39.94 -51.50 1.02
C ASP A 646 -41.16 -50.89 1.78
N VAL A 647 -41.90 -50.02 1.07
CA VAL A 647 -43.11 -49.36 1.56
C VAL A 647 -44.16 -49.32 0.46
N SER A 648 -45.44 -49.45 0.81
CA SER A 648 -46.48 -49.26 -0.18
C SER A 648 -46.65 -47.80 -0.58
N TYR A 649 -46.96 -47.51 -1.85
CA TYR A 649 -47.23 -46.18 -2.38
C TYR A 649 -48.11 -45.32 -1.48
N ASN A 650 -49.29 -45.85 -1.12
CA ASN A 650 -50.22 -45.11 -0.25
C ASN A 650 -49.65 -44.80 1.14
N ARG A 651 -48.88 -45.72 1.69
CA ARG A 651 -48.24 -45.50 3.01
C ARG A 651 -47.15 -44.48 2.94
N ASP A 652 -46.38 -44.47 1.87
CA ASP A 652 -45.34 -43.47 1.65
C ASP A 652 -45.92 -42.06 1.46
N CYS A 653 -47.04 -41.95 0.73
CA CYS A 653 -47.84 -40.75 0.61
C CYS A 653 -48.30 -40.21 1.98
N ILE A 654 -48.85 -41.09 2.83
CA ILE A 654 -49.33 -40.72 4.17
C ILE A 654 -48.13 -40.27 5.02
N ASN A 655 -47.01 -41.00 5.00
CA ASN A 655 -45.82 -40.68 5.75
C ASN A 655 -45.27 -39.30 5.37
N SER A 656 -45.17 -38.99 4.07
CA SER A 656 -44.69 -37.69 3.59
C SER A 656 -45.59 -36.51 4.03
N ARG A 657 -46.90 -36.66 3.98
CA ARG A 657 -47.89 -35.69 4.51
C ARG A 657 -47.74 -35.46 6.03
N VAL A 658 -47.56 -36.57 6.77
CA VAL A 658 -47.39 -36.48 8.23
C VAL A 658 -46.02 -35.85 8.57
N MET A 659 -44.95 -36.19 7.88
CA MET A 659 -43.64 -35.54 8.08
C MET A 659 -43.72 -34.04 7.82
N LYS A 660 -44.42 -33.61 6.76
CA LYS A 660 -44.66 -32.17 6.51
C LYS A 660 -45.49 -31.54 7.63
N ALA A 661 -46.52 -32.26 8.12
CA ALA A 661 -47.32 -31.76 9.26
C ALA A 661 -46.47 -31.65 10.53
N CYS A 662 -45.62 -32.61 10.85
CA CYS A 662 -44.69 -32.53 11.98
C CYS A 662 -43.78 -31.29 11.89
N TYR A 663 -43.25 -31.01 10.68
CA TYR A 663 -42.44 -29.82 10.43
C TYR A 663 -43.22 -28.52 10.64
N LEU A 664 -44.44 -28.40 10.09
CA LEU A 664 -45.28 -27.21 10.26
C LEU A 664 -45.74 -27.00 11.71
N LEU A 665 -46.04 -28.09 12.44
CA LEU A 665 -46.41 -28.03 13.85
C LEU A 665 -45.29 -27.54 14.76
N TYR A 666 -44.06 -27.83 14.38
CA TYR A 666 -42.84 -27.45 15.09
C TYR A 666 -42.38 -26.05 14.68
N SER A 667 -42.30 -25.75 13.37
CA SER A 667 -41.66 -24.55 12.83
C SER A 667 -42.59 -23.35 12.69
N THR A 668 -43.91 -23.53 12.83
CA THR A 668 -44.92 -22.47 12.64
C THR A 668 -45.96 -22.41 13.74
N ALA A 669 -46.66 -21.28 13.86
CA ALA A 669 -47.81 -21.10 14.74
C ALA A 669 -49.16 -21.44 14.09
N MET A 670 -49.16 -22.14 12.96
CA MET A 670 -50.38 -22.48 12.22
C MET A 670 -51.36 -23.29 13.07
N SER A 671 -52.66 -23.09 12.90
CA SER A 671 -53.69 -23.92 13.56
C SER A 671 -53.61 -25.38 13.06
N ILE A 672 -54.16 -26.32 13.82
CA ILE A 672 -54.24 -27.74 13.42
C ILE A 672 -54.96 -27.89 12.09
N TYR A 673 -56.06 -27.18 11.92
CA TYR A 673 -56.83 -27.14 10.67
C TYR A 673 -56.00 -26.61 9.51
N ALA A 674 -55.33 -25.45 9.67
CA ALA A 674 -54.46 -24.88 8.63
C ALA A 674 -53.31 -25.80 8.28
N THR A 675 -52.72 -26.50 9.27
CA THR A 675 -51.68 -27.51 9.04
C THR A 675 -52.22 -28.69 8.22
N ALA A 676 -53.43 -29.21 8.54
CA ALA A 676 -54.06 -30.27 7.78
C ALA A 676 -54.28 -29.88 6.31
N VAL A 677 -54.84 -28.71 6.05
CA VAL A 677 -55.04 -28.18 4.69
C VAL A 677 -53.75 -28.05 3.93
N SER A 678 -52.70 -27.48 4.57
CA SER A 678 -51.35 -27.31 3.97
C SER A 678 -50.67 -28.63 3.63
N CYS A 679 -51.08 -29.73 4.28
CA CYS A 679 -50.61 -31.10 3.98
C CYS A 679 -51.54 -31.86 3.01
N GLY A 680 -52.57 -31.23 2.48
CA GLY A 680 -53.49 -31.83 1.50
C GLY A 680 -54.58 -32.71 2.12
N TYR A 681 -55.09 -32.34 3.30
CA TYR A 681 -56.22 -32.94 3.93
C TYR A 681 -57.41 -31.97 3.96
N ASP A 682 -58.57 -32.42 3.48
CA ASP A 682 -59.79 -31.62 3.49
C ASP A 682 -60.56 -31.75 4.82
N ASP A 683 -60.32 -32.80 5.62
CA ASP A 683 -60.96 -33.09 6.90
C ASP A 683 -59.92 -33.19 8.03
N GLU A 684 -60.05 -32.31 9.03
CA GLU A 684 -59.16 -32.27 10.21
C GLU A 684 -59.29 -33.55 11.06
N LYS A 685 -60.44 -34.17 11.16
CA LYS A 685 -60.65 -35.38 11.95
C LYS A 685 -59.94 -36.57 11.27
N PHE A 686 -60.06 -36.65 9.96
CA PHE A 686 -59.33 -37.67 9.18
C PHE A 686 -57.79 -37.47 9.27
N PHE A 687 -57.35 -36.24 9.13
CA PHE A 687 -55.95 -35.88 9.35
C PHE A 687 -55.48 -36.31 10.73
N SER A 688 -56.20 -35.94 11.80
CA SER A 688 -55.82 -36.23 13.17
C SER A 688 -55.70 -37.73 13.44
N ARG A 689 -56.58 -38.53 12.86
CA ARG A 689 -56.56 -40.02 12.96
C ARG A 689 -55.29 -40.57 12.27
N GLN A 690 -55.06 -40.16 11.03
CA GLN A 690 -53.84 -40.61 10.30
C GLN A 690 -52.54 -40.16 10.97
N PHE A 691 -52.49 -38.92 11.41
CA PHE A 691 -51.36 -38.37 12.13
C PHE A 691 -51.05 -39.19 13.39
N ARG A 692 -52.09 -39.50 14.20
CA ARG A 692 -51.94 -40.32 15.40
C ARG A 692 -51.52 -41.76 15.06
N GLN A 693 -51.99 -42.32 13.98
CA GLN A 693 -51.62 -43.66 13.52
C GLN A 693 -50.11 -43.74 13.13
N VAL A 694 -49.52 -42.65 12.65
CA VAL A 694 -48.10 -42.58 12.24
C VAL A 694 -47.19 -42.20 13.39
N THR A 695 -47.58 -41.18 14.18
CA THR A 695 -46.72 -40.58 15.21
C THR A 695 -46.98 -41.11 16.63
N GLY A 696 -48.12 -41.77 16.87
CA GLY A 696 -48.57 -42.17 18.19
C GLY A 696 -49.29 -41.09 18.98
N PHE A 697 -49.27 -39.84 18.55
CA PHE A 697 -49.86 -38.67 19.24
C PHE A 697 -50.87 -37.96 18.38
N SER A 698 -51.85 -37.27 19.00
CA SER A 698 -52.64 -36.30 18.25
C SER A 698 -51.79 -35.10 17.83
N PRO A 699 -52.13 -34.34 16.78
CA PRO A 699 -51.39 -33.16 16.35
C PRO A 699 -51.14 -32.12 17.46
N ALA A 700 -52.18 -31.94 18.34
CA ALA A 700 -52.06 -31.00 19.46
C ALA A 700 -51.09 -31.50 20.57
N GLU A 701 -51.17 -32.80 20.92
CA GLU A 701 -50.25 -33.43 21.87
C GLU A 701 -48.82 -33.41 21.33
N TYR A 702 -48.65 -33.71 20.04
CA TYR A 702 -47.34 -33.70 19.38
C TYR A 702 -46.70 -32.30 19.41
N ARG A 703 -47.47 -31.25 19.02
CA ARG A 703 -46.97 -29.86 19.11
C ARG A 703 -46.54 -29.50 20.51
N LYS A 704 -47.32 -29.84 21.54
CA LYS A 704 -46.97 -29.57 22.94
C LYS A 704 -45.71 -30.30 23.36
N LYS A 705 -45.51 -31.53 22.88
CA LYS A 705 -44.34 -32.35 23.20
C LYS A 705 -43.10 -31.88 22.49
N ILE A 706 -43.17 -31.50 21.20
CA ILE A 706 -42.01 -31.12 20.40
C ILE A 706 -41.53 -29.69 20.71
N LEU A 707 -42.40 -28.82 21.24
CA LEU A 707 -42.02 -27.46 21.65
C LEU A 707 -41.50 -27.38 23.08
N ARG A 708 -41.67 -28.44 23.88
CA ARG A 708 -41.00 -28.59 25.17
C ARG A 708 -39.55 -29.02 24.96
#